data_52dfa3dff4154684cd925f6ece86039e
#
_entry.id   52dfa3dff4154684cd925f6ece86039e
#
_cell.length_a   1.000
_cell.length_b   1.000
_cell.length_c   1.000
_cell.angle_alpha   90.00
_cell.angle_beta   90.00
_cell.angle_gamma   90.00
#
_symmetry.space_group_name_H-M   'P 1'
#
loop_
_entity.id
_entity.type
_entity.pdbx_description
1 polymer ?
#
loop_
_entity_poly.entity_id
_entity_poly.type
_entity_poly.pdbx_seq_one_letter_code
_entity_poly.pdbx_strand_id
1 'polypeptide(L)'
;MSRDTRRFDGFLLFSLGAIATIAPLFSSVWGVPIVGAAILVSGIVELADAWLSGNTRTHYSSGVFSVLAGALIFFQTAFAFSGLMVVLSVVLLADGGVNVARAVRGGHPPAASPGHRLWDFINGLANILLAFLVWLLRDSVGPLGFGLLLALRMAASGWQTMFAPSPSDADIFTRPEDHHPNRRLGLPPHPIIGFIHREAIADAASRAPTDLYWSVIFIVLFFAIHVGRLDAEWTWLGMLSPAVATLGDIAAALVLAVIVLYPSSLLWQRVTWPMERTVWRRMLEDTSPVSHQRWSERALRWWAELRLRRSVARDLENNTLPGALRQMIRAGLPITAVLIAVHPIWGFSWYFNSENWATAAWQKIAETRVDTWRAAMIDAIVAAGGEADVAATGVFALDPADLDTSGDFSFVVIGDPGEGDQSQHALRDQVLAVGRKDEVKFVVIASDVVYPLGAMKDYEANFYLPLKGIGKPVFAVPGNHDWFNALDGFAANLMRPGLARAAIEARVDADLSLSSTTDDRVDRLIADASRLRQLYGVPAGRQAGPFFELHTGAFSLVAVDTGIERGVDERQLAWLAGALDRARGAFIMAILGHPFYASGREQHGNESFVRLRDFLRSRGVRVVMAGDTHDFEYYRDTRATPVMHHFVNGGGGAYLSIGTALDWPKQAMFDNHVFYPRTDALSAKLNAETPAWKWPAWWWVRRFGAWPFSVEALSAVFDFNRAPYFQSFVEVRVEASRSRVVFALIGVDGPLRWRDVQAQGADRPAGASAEAAVEIVIPFQ
;
A
#
# COMPACT_ATOMS: atom_id res chain seq x y z
N MET A 1 38.77 -12.21 2.46
CA MET A 1 37.76 -11.51 1.64
C MET A 1 38.16 -10.06 1.53
N SER A 2 38.10 -9.45 0.35
CA SER A 2 38.43 -8.03 0.23
C SER A 2 37.36 -7.19 0.96
N ARG A 3 37.72 -6.02 1.46
CA ARG A 3 36.82 -5.07 2.13
C ARG A 3 35.63 -4.72 1.22
N ASP A 4 35.88 -4.60 -0.09
CA ASP A 4 34.87 -4.28 -1.08
C ASP A 4 33.86 -5.41 -1.27
N THR A 5 34.29 -6.67 -1.16
CA THR A 5 33.39 -7.83 -1.21
C THR A 5 32.46 -7.83 0.00
N ARG A 6 32.96 -7.59 1.20
CA ARG A 6 32.12 -7.50 2.41
C ARG A 6 31.11 -6.35 2.37
N ARG A 7 31.53 -5.19 1.87
CA ARG A 7 30.61 -4.04 1.69
C ARG A 7 29.52 -4.34 0.68
N PHE A 8 29.89 -5.00 -0.41
CA PHE A 8 28.90 -5.44 -1.41
C PHE A 8 27.91 -6.43 -0.81
N ASP A 9 28.39 -7.44 -0.09
CA ASP A 9 27.54 -8.46 0.53
C ASP A 9 26.64 -7.84 1.61
N GLY A 10 27.18 -6.96 2.45
CA GLY A 10 26.41 -6.21 3.44
C GLY A 10 25.35 -5.30 2.81
N PHE A 11 25.71 -4.66 1.70
CA PHE A 11 24.76 -3.84 0.98
C PHE A 11 23.67 -4.67 0.30
N LEU A 12 24.01 -5.81 -0.29
CA LEU A 12 23.05 -6.74 -0.88
C LEU A 12 22.03 -7.21 0.17
N LEU A 13 22.52 -7.59 1.36
CA LEU A 13 21.68 -7.97 2.49
C LEU A 13 20.77 -6.82 2.95
N PHE A 14 21.32 -5.61 3.05
CA PHE A 14 20.55 -4.42 3.41
C PHE A 14 19.45 -4.12 2.39
N SER A 15 19.78 -4.17 1.11
CA SER A 15 18.82 -3.92 0.03
C SER A 15 17.74 -4.99 -0.04
N LEU A 16 18.09 -6.26 0.11
CA LEU A 16 17.12 -7.35 0.18
C LEU A 16 16.20 -7.22 1.38
N GLY A 17 16.75 -6.85 2.56
CA GLY A 17 15.96 -6.55 3.75
C GLY A 17 15.02 -5.38 3.56
N ALA A 18 15.48 -4.29 2.93
CA ALA A 18 14.66 -3.12 2.63
C ALA A 18 13.53 -3.46 1.63
N ILE A 19 13.84 -4.18 0.55
CA ILE A 19 12.85 -4.66 -0.42
C ILE A 19 11.82 -5.57 0.25
N ALA A 20 12.27 -6.51 1.08
CA ALA A 20 11.39 -7.43 1.80
C ALA A 20 10.48 -6.69 2.82
N THR A 21 10.95 -5.60 3.41
CA THR A 21 10.15 -4.77 4.31
C THR A 21 9.07 -3.98 3.56
N ILE A 22 9.37 -3.56 2.33
CA ILE A 22 8.52 -2.69 1.52
C ILE A 22 7.54 -3.48 0.65
N ALA A 23 7.96 -4.63 0.12
CA ALA A 23 7.17 -5.42 -0.82
C ALA A 23 5.74 -5.76 -0.36
N PRO A 24 5.49 -6.11 0.92
CA PRO A 24 4.14 -6.37 1.41
C PRO A 24 3.20 -5.16 1.36
N LEU A 25 3.75 -3.95 1.34
CA LEU A 25 2.96 -2.71 1.25
C LEU A 25 2.35 -2.50 -0.15
N PHE A 26 2.93 -3.13 -1.18
CA PHE A 26 2.50 -2.97 -2.57
C PHE A 26 1.68 -4.12 -3.13
N SER A 27 1.69 -5.29 -2.48
CA SER A 27 0.93 -6.45 -2.97
C SER A 27 0.66 -7.45 -1.85
N SER A 28 -0.62 -7.68 -1.57
CA SER A 28 -1.05 -8.72 -0.63
C SER A 28 -0.76 -10.14 -1.15
N VAL A 29 -0.84 -10.34 -2.46
CA VAL A 29 -0.64 -11.66 -3.11
C VAL A 29 0.85 -12.01 -3.25
N TRP A 30 1.68 -11.05 -3.66
CA TRP A 30 3.10 -11.27 -3.94
C TRP A 30 4.01 -10.86 -2.78
N GLY A 31 3.49 -10.09 -1.81
CA GLY A 31 4.27 -9.58 -0.69
C GLY A 31 4.97 -10.69 0.11
N VAL A 32 4.22 -11.69 0.52
CA VAL A 32 4.76 -12.82 1.30
C VAL A 32 5.78 -13.65 0.50
N PRO A 33 5.52 -14.07 -0.76
CA PRO A 33 6.52 -14.72 -1.61
C PRO A 33 7.77 -13.88 -1.83
N ILE A 34 7.67 -12.57 -2.05
CA ILE A 34 8.83 -11.69 -2.24
C ILE A 34 9.68 -11.62 -0.96
N VAL A 35 9.04 -11.49 0.20
CA VAL A 35 9.73 -11.55 1.51
C VAL A 35 10.46 -12.89 1.66
N GLY A 36 9.77 -14.00 1.40
CA GLY A 36 10.35 -15.35 1.45
C GLY A 36 11.55 -15.51 0.51
N ALA A 37 11.42 -15.06 -0.74
CA ALA A 37 12.50 -15.09 -1.72
C ALA A 37 13.71 -14.24 -1.28
N ALA A 38 13.48 -13.03 -0.77
CA ALA A 38 14.56 -12.15 -0.31
C ALA A 38 15.32 -12.75 0.86
N ILE A 39 14.62 -13.37 1.82
CA ILE A 39 15.21 -14.05 2.98
C ILE A 39 16.01 -15.29 2.53
N LEU A 40 15.47 -16.08 1.59
CA LEU A 40 16.14 -17.25 1.02
C LEU A 40 17.44 -16.86 0.32
N VAL A 41 17.42 -15.85 -0.53
CA VAL A 41 18.60 -15.31 -1.22
C VAL A 41 19.62 -14.79 -0.21
N SER A 42 19.18 -14.09 0.83
CA SER A 42 20.05 -13.63 1.93
C SER A 42 20.78 -14.80 2.60
N GLY A 43 20.05 -15.86 2.93
CA GLY A 43 20.62 -17.05 3.54
C GLY A 43 21.67 -17.73 2.65
N ILE A 44 21.42 -17.79 1.33
CA ILE A 44 22.39 -18.30 0.36
C ILE A 44 23.65 -17.43 0.35
N VAL A 45 23.52 -16.11 0.37
CA VAL A 45 24.65 -15.16 0.41
C VAL A 45 25.45 -15.33 1.71
N GLU A 46 24.79 -15.46 2.85
CA GLU A 46 25.44 -15.71 4.15
C GLU A 46 26.22 -17.04 4.17
N LEU A 47 25.65 -18.11 3.60
CA LEU A 47 26.32 -19.39 3.47
C LEU A 47 27.54 -19.34 2.54
N ALA A 48 27.40 -18.66 1.41
CA ALA A 48 28.50 -18.45 0.47
C ALA A 48 29.65 -17.64 1.11
N ASP A 49 29.32 -16.59 1.86
CA ASP A 49 30.31 -15.79 2.59
C ASP A 49 31.00 -16.61 3.68
N ALA A 50 30.25 -17.39 4.45
CA ALA A 50 30.82 -18.29 5.47
C ALA A 50 31.77 -19.31 4.86
N TRP A 51 31.44 -19.88 3.70
CA TRP A 51 32.26 -20.84 2.98
C TRP A 51 33.52 -20.19 2.41
N LEU A 52 33.41 -19.02 1.79
CA LEU A 52 34.53 -18.31 1.18
C LEU A 52 35.48 -17.68 2.22
N SER A 53 34.95 -17.28 3.39
CA SER A 53 35.76 -16.62 4.43
C SER A 53 36.43 -17.61 5.40
N GLY A 54 36.07 -18.90 5.38
CA GLY A 54 36.56 -19.91 6.33
C GLY A 54 36.10 -19.72 7.78
N ASN A 55 35.16 -18.81 8.02
CA ASN A 55 34.67 -18.45 9.36
C ASN A 55 33.39 -19.24 9.69
N THR A 56 33.61 -20.51 10.09
CA THR A 56 32.60 -21.57 9.94
C THR A 56 31.52 -21.68 11.00
N ARG A 57 31.58 -21.03 12.15
CA ARG A 57 30.65 -21.40 13.25
C ARG A 57 29.42 -20.51 13.46
N THR A 58 29.50 -19.21 13.20
CA THR A 58 28.37 -18.28 13.49
C THR A 58 27.54 -17.94 12.25
N HIS A 59 28.18 -17.86 11.09
CA HIS A 59 27.49 -17.49 9.84
C HIS A 59 26.76 -18.68 9.19
N TYR A 60 27.24 -19.93 9.38
CA TYR A 60 26.55 -21.11 8.86
C TYR A 60 25.17 -21.32 9.48
N SER A 61 25.04 -21.18 10.80
CA SER A 61 23.77 -21.38 11.47
C SER A 61 22.74 -20.31 11.08
N SER A 62 23.17 -19.05 10.96
CA SER A 62 22.32 -17.96 10.47
C SER A 62 21.89 -18.17 9.03
N GLY A 63 22.83 -18.49 8.15
CA GLY A 63 22.56 -18.72 6.72
C GLY A 63 21.63 -19.92 6.50
N VAL A 64 21.86 -21.05 7.17
CA VAL A 64 20.97 -22.22 7.09
C VAL A 64 19.57 -21.86 7.59
N PHE A 65 19.47 -21.15 8.70
CA PHE A 65 18.19 -20.71 9.21
C PHE A 65 17.46 -19.78 8.23
N SER A 66 18.15 -18.80 7.67
CA SER A 66 17.56 -17.86 6.69
C SER A 66 17.10 -18.59 5.42
N VAL A 67 17.86 -19.59 4.93
CA VAL A 67 17.43 -20.42 3.78
C VAL A 67 16.16 -21.20 4.09
N LEU A 68 16.10 -21.87 5.25
CA LEU A 68 14.93 -22.65 5.65
C LEU A 68 13.71 -21.74 5.89
N ALA A 69 13.89 -20.65 6.61
CA ALA A 69 12.84 -19.69 6.88
C ALA A 69 12.31 -19.05 5.58
N GLY A 70 13.23 -18.62 4.70
CA GLY A 70 12.86 -18.04 3.42
C GLY A 70 12.10 -19.02 2.51
N ALA A 71 12.52 -20.29 2.48
CA ALA A 71 11.81 -21.32 1.72
C ALA A 71 10.39 -21.57 2.29
N LEU A 72 10.25 -21.69 3.61
CA LEU A 72 8.96 -21.91 4.25
C LEU A 72 8.00 -20.75 4.01
N ILE A 73 8.47 -19.51 4.10
CA ILE A 73 7.66 -18.31 3.82
C ILE A 73 7.32 -18.26 2.32
N PHE A 74 8.27 -18.56 1.44
CA PHE A 74 8.06 -18.53 -0.01
C PHE A 74 6.99 -19.53 -0.45
N PHE A 75 7.00 -20.75 0.10
CA PHE A 75 6.03 -21.80 -0.21
C PHE A 75 4.75 -21.74 0.62
N GLN A 76 4.60 -20.76 1.51
CA GLN A 76 3.40 -20.49 2.31
C GLN A 76 2.87 -21.72 3.09
N THR A 77 3.77 -22.58 3.58
CA THR A 77 3.36 -23.77 4.34
C THR A 77 2.88 -23.38 5.76
N ALA A 78 1.57 -23.31 5.95
CA ALA A 78 0.93 -22.84 7.18
C ALA A 78 1.30 -23.68 8.43
N PHE A 79 1.63 -24.94 8.29
CA PHE A 79 1.87 -25.87 9.42
C PHE A 79 3.18 -25.67 10.18
N ALA A 80 4.17 -25.00 9.56
CA ALA A 80 5.49 -24.84 10.18
C ALA A 80 5.66 -23.49 10.90
N PHE A 81 4.67 -22.61 10.85
CA PHE A 81 4.85 -21.21 11.18
C PHE A 81 5.09 -20.96 12.67
N SER A 82 4.25 -21.50 13.56
CA SER A 82 4.41 -21.35 15.01
C SER A 82 5.70 -22.03 15.53
N GLY A 83 6.05 -23.19 14.97
CA GLY A 83 7.32 -23.84 15.28
C GLY A 83 8.53 -23.02 14.82
N LEU A 84 8.44 -22.39 13.64
CA LEU A 84 9.48 -21.52 13.11
C LEU A 84 9.67 -20.26 13.98
N MET A 85 8.61 -19.67 14.49
CA MET A 85 8.65 -18.54 15.42
C MET A 85 9.40 -18.89 16.72
N VAL A 86 9.14 -20.06 17.27
CA VAL A 86 9.85 -20.54 18.46
C VAL A 86 11.34 -20.74 18.16
N VAL A 87 11.67 -21.41 17.04
CA VAL A 87 13.07 -21.62 16.64
C VAL A 87 13.78 -20.29 16.41
N LEU A 88 13.14 -19.33 15.73
CA LEU A 88 13.71 -18.01 15.52
C LEU A 88 13.96 -17.27 16.84
N SER A 89 13.01 -17.30 17.75
CA SER A 89 13.16 -16.66 19.07
C SER A 89 14.36 -17.26 19.82
N VAL A 90 14.54 -18.57 19.79
CA VAL A 90 15.68 -19.26 20.43
C VAL A 90 17.01 -18.87 19.76
N VAL A 91 17.05 -18.84 18.41
CA VAL A 91 18.25 -18.44 17.66
C VAL A 91 18.62 -16.99 17.93
N LEU A 92 17.65 -16.08 17.92
CA LEU A 92 17.87 -14.66 18.22
C LEU A 92 18.35 -14.45 19.67
N LEU A 93 17.78 -15.19 20.60
CA LEU A 93 18.18 -15.14 22.02
C LEU A 93 19.61 -15.65 22.20
N ALA A 94 19.95 -16.77 21.53
CA ALA A 94 21.30 -17.34 21.60
C ALA A 94 22.35 -16.40 20.96
N ASP A 95 22.06 -15.87 19.76
CA ASP A 95 22.95 -14.92 19.06
C ASP A 95 23.11 -13.62 19.87
N GLY A 96 22.02 -13.09 20.37
CA GLY A 96 22.03 -11.91 21.26
C GLY A 96 22.84 -12.14 22.53
N GLY A 97 22.66 -13.29 23.18
CA GLY A 97 23.42 -13.67 24.38
C GLY A 97 24.93 -13.82 24.12
N VAL A 98 25.30 -14.41 22.99
CA VAL A 98 26.70 -14.51 22.57
C VAL A 98 27.32 -13.15 22.34
N ASN A 99 26.63 -12.24 21.68
CA ASN A 99 27.11 -10.88 21.36
C ASN A 99 27.25 -10.05 22.65
N VAL A 100 26.29 -10.10 23.56
CA VAL A 100 26.39 -9.46 24.90
C VAL A 100 27.55 -10.06 25.70
N ALA A 101 27.69 -11.38 25.71
CA ALA A 101 28.76 -12.05 26.44
C ALA A 101 30.17 -11.68 25.89
N ARG A 102 30.30 -11.52 24.56
CA ARG A 102 31.56 -11.02 23.93
C ARG A 102 31.84 -9.57 24.35
N ALA A 103 30.82 -8.72 24.31
CA ALA A 103 30.97 -7.33 24.70
C ALA A 103 31.43 -7.16 26.17
N VAL A 104 30.86 -7.99 27.06
CA VAL A 104 31.16 -7.92 28.52
C VAL A 104 32.47 -8.61 28.86
N ARG A 105 32.76 -9.80 28.29
CA ARG A 105 33.96 -10.58 28.65
C ARG A 105 35.25 -10.10 27.99
N GLY A 106 35.17 -9.13 27.10
CA GLY A 106 36.36 -8.54 26.47
C GLY A 106 37.11 -9.54 25.54
N GLY A 107 36.44 -10.55 24.98
CA GLY A 107 36.99 -11.57 24.12
C GLY A 107 37.44 -11.09 22.73
N HIS A 108 37.66 -9.80 22.57
CA HIS A 108 38.22 -9.20 21.37
C HIS A 108 39.74 -9.19 21.38
N PRO A 109 40.39 -9.28 20.19
CA PRO A 109 41.82 -9.01 20.11
C PRO A 109 42.17 -7.68 20.80
N PRO A 110 43.36 -7.56 21.42
CA PRO A 110 43.78 -6.36 22.18
C PRO A 110 43.66 -5.03 21.42
N ALA A 111 43.47 -5.06 20.10
CA ALA A 111 43.34 -3.90 19.22
C ALA A 111 41.89 -3.45 18.94
N ALA A 112 40.86 -4.07 19.54
CA ALA A 112 39.49 -3.66 19.30
C ALA A 112 39.16 -2.36 20.07
N SER A 113 38.69 -1.35 19.33
CA SER A 113 38.31 -0.05 19.91
C SER A 113 37.10 -0.17 20.85
N PRO A 114 36.93 0.73 21.83
CA PRO A 114 35.75 0.75 22.70
C PRO A 114 34.41 0.76 21.95
N GLY A 115 34.38 1.34 20.75
CA GLY A 115 33.19 1.36 19.90
C GLY A 115 32.73 -0.01 19.43
N HIS A 116 33.63 -0.99 19.30
CA HIS A 116 33.25 -2.37 18.92
C HIS A 116 32.48 -3.07 20.05
N ARG A 117 32.90 -2.88 21.29
CA ARG A 117 32.25 -3.48 22.44
C ARG A 117 30.84 -2.91 22.63
N LEU A 118 30.69 -1.60 22.48
CA LEU A 118 29.40 -0.94 22.56
C LEU A 118 28.47 -1.42 21.43
N TRP A 119 29.01 -1.57 20.23
CA TRP A 119 28.22 -2.05 19.09
C TRP A 119 27.76 -3.50 19.26
N ASP A 120 28.65 -4.41 19.67
CA ASP A 120 28.29 -5.81 19.96
C ASP A 120 27.27 -5.88 21.10
N PHE A 121 27.38 -5.03 22.11
CA PHE A 121 26.39 -4.95 23.19
C PHE A 121 25.02 -4.50 22.68
N ILE A 122 24.96 -3.42 21.89
CA ILE A 122 23.71 -2.88 21.32
C ILE A 122 23.07 -3.93 20.41
N ASN A 123 23.85 -4.54 19.53
CA ASN A 123 23.35 -5.56 18.61
C ASN A 123 22.85 -6.81 19.35
N GLY A 124 23.58 -7.22 20.39
CA GLY A 124 23.15 -8.33 21.25
C GLY A 124 21.86 -8.03 21.98
N LEU A 125 21.72 -6.83 22.54
CA LEU A 125 20.49 -6.40 23.19
C LEU A 125 19.32 -6.29 22.22
N ALA A 126 19.55 -5.76 21.03
CA ALA A 126 18.53 -5.68 19.98
C ALA A 126 18.01 -7.06 19.55
N ASN A 127 18.91 -8.07 19.41
CA ASN A 127 18.51 -9.44 19.09
C ASN A 127 17.72 -10.09 20.25
N ILE A 128 18.07 -9.82 21.50
CA ILE A 128 17.32 -10.32 22.68
C ILE A 128 15.92 -9.70 22.71
N LEU A 129 15.81 -8.38 22.50
CA LEU A 129 14.53 -7.67 22.45
C LEU A 129 13.66 -8.18 21.28
N LEU A 130 14.27 -8.40 20.12
CA LEU A 130 13.58 -8.94 18.96
C LEU A 130 13.11 -10.38 19.21
N ALA A 131 13.91 -11.22 19.87
CA ALA A 131 13.52 -12.57 20.29
C ALA A 131 12.29 -12.55 21.20
N PHE A 132 12.29 -11.63 22.17
CA PHE A 132 11.16 -11.47 23.09
C PHE A 132 9.92 -10.95 22.38
N LEU A 133 10.08 -9.99 21.45
CA LEU A 133 8.99 -9.46 20.63
C LEU A 133 8.38 -10.55 19.74
N VAL A 134 9.21 -11.36 19.09
CA VAL A 134 8.76 -12.48 18.25
C VAL A 134 7.99 -13.50 19.10
N TRP A 135 8.47 -13.79 20.32
CA TRP A 135 7.80 -14.69 21.25
C TRP A 135 6.45 -14.14 21.74
N LEU A 136 6.40 -12.86 22.08
CA LEU A 136 5.19 -12.21 22.59
C LEU A 136 4.10 -12.12 21.50
N LEU A 137 4.51 -11.85 20.27
CA LEU A 137 3.60 -11.62 19.13
C LEU A 137 3.31 -12.89 18.32
N ARG A 138 3.82 -14.08 18.72
CA ARG A 138 3.73 -15.32 17.95
C ARG A 138 2.31 -15.71 17.53
N ASP A 139 1.33 -15.42 18.39
CA ASP A 139 -0.07 -15.77 18.17
C ASP A 139 -0.88 -14.64 17.51
N SER A 140 -0.29 -13.42 17.45
CA SER A 140 -0.94 -12.20 16.92
C SER A 140 -0.39 -11.76 15.58
N VAL A 141 0.83 -12.22 15.24
CA VAL A 141 1.55 -11.75 14.02
C VAL A 141 1.57 -12.90 13.01
N GLY A 142 0.78 -12.74 11.96
CA GLY A 142 0.75 -13.68 10.84
C GLY A 142 2.09 -13.75 10.06
N PRO A 143 2.15 -14.56 8.98
CA PRO A 143 3.34 -14.74 8.13
C PRO A 143 3.99 -13.44 7.68
N LEU A 144 3.17 -12.42 7.42
CA LEU A 144 3.61 -11.10 7.01
C LEU A 144 4.42 -10.38 8.10
N GLY A 145 3.92 -10.31 9.32
CA GLY A 145 4.62 -9.65 10.42
C GLY A 145 5.92 -10.35 10.78
N PHE A 146 5.94 -11.68 10.71
CA PHE A 146 7.17 -12.46 10.85
C PHE A 146 8.17 -12.14 9.73
N GLY A 147 7.71 -12.09 8.48
CA GLY A 147 8.54 -11.72 7.35
C GLY A 147 9.14 -10.32 7.50
N LEU A 148 8.36 -9.34 7.98
CA LEU A 148 8.83 -7.98 8.25
C LEU A 148 9.90 -7.93 9.35
N LEU A 149 9.72 -8.65 10.45
CA LEU A 149 10.71 -8.73 11.53
C LEU A 149 12.03 -9.33 11.03
N LEU A 150 11.96 -10.37 10.21
CA LEU A 150 13.14 -11.01 9.63
C LEU A 150 13.80 -10.12 8.56
N ALA A 151 13.02 -9.40 7.77
CA ALA A 151 13.51 -8.43 6.79
C ALA A 151 14.24 -7.25 7.45
N LEU A 152 13.71 -6.72 8.56
CA LEU A 152 14.37 -5.71 9.37
C LEU A 152 15.70 -6.21 9.96
N ARG A 153 15.73 -7.47 10.43
CA ARG A 153 16.97 -8.10 10.86
C ARG A 153 17.99 -8.22 9.73
N MET A 154 17.57 -8.62 8.54
CA MET A 154 18.44 -8.67 7.36
C MET A 154 19.02 -7.29 7.03
N ALA A 155 18.21 -6.25 7.04
CA ALA A 155 18.65 -4.89 6.82
C ALA A 155 19.68 -4.46 7.88
N ALA A 156 19.43 -4.76 9.16
CA ALA A 156 20.36 -4.48 10.25
C ALA A 156 21.67 -5.27 10.11
N SER A 157 21.62 -6.56 9.76
CA SER A 157 22.78 -7.41 9.53
C SER A 157 23.60 -6.93 8.32
N GLY A 158 22.92 -6.57 7.24
CA GLY A 158 23.56 -5.99 6.06
C GLY A 158 24.27 -4.66 6.38
N TRP A 159 23.62 -3.80 7.14
CA TRP A 159 24.20 -2.56 7.65
C TRP A 159 25.45 -2.82 8.49
N GLN A 160 25.36 -3.74 9.43
CA GLN A 160 26.50 -4.14 10.26
C GLN A 160 27.67 -4.66 9.41
N THR A 161 27.40 -5.52 8.43
CA THR A 161 28.44 -6.09 7.55
C THR A 161 29.10 -5.02 6.69
N MET A 162 28.35 -4.01 6.22
CA MET A 162 28.92 -2.87 5.48
C MET A 162 29.91 -2.05 6.30
N PHE A 163 29.58 -1.81 7.57
CA PHE A 163 30.30 -0.87 8.44
C PHE A 163 31.16 -1.54 9.51
N ALA A 164 31.13 -2.88 9.60
CA ALA A 164 32.00 -3.60 10.51
C ALA A 164 33.47 -3.30 10.15
N PRO A 165 34.26 -2.84 11.12
CA PRO A 165 35.69 -2.62 10.89
C PRO A 165 36.36 -3.94 10.52
N SER A 166 37.20 -3.91 9.52
CA SER A 166 38.01 -5.05 9.15
C SER A 166 39.13 -5.26 10.18
N PRO A 167 39.54 -6.50 10.51
CA PRO A 167 40.77 -6.73 11.26
C PRO A 167 41.99 -6.02 10.65
N SER A 168 41.98 -5.82 9.31
CA SER A 168 42.97 -5.00 8.62
C SER A 168 42.85 -3.50 8.91
N ASP A 169 41.72 -3.01 9.45
CA ASP A 169 41.53 -1.60 9.77
C ASP A 169 42.13 -1.23 11.14
N ALA A 170 42.20 -2.19 12.08
CA ALA A 170 42.91 -2.02 13.34
C ALA A 170 44.43 -1.78 13.11
N ASP A 171 44.98 -2.46 12.10
CA ASP A 171 46.39 -2.25 11.71
C ASP A 171 46.64 -0.90 11.02
N ILE A 172 45.61 -0.28 10.42
CA ILE A 172 45.76 1.01 9.72
C ILE A 172 46.07 2.15 10.71
N PHE A 173 45.52 2.07 11.92
CA PHE A 173 45.68 3.12 12.93
C PHE A 173 46.90 2.90 13.88
N THR A 174 47.49 1.67 13.86
CA THR A 174 48.53 1.30 14.80
C THR A 174 49.97 1.44 14.29
N ARG A 175 50.17 1.48 12.95
CA ARG A 175 51.50 1.63 12.34
C ARG A 175 51.47 2.49 11.09
N PRO A 176 51.76 3.79 11.19
CA PRO A 176 51.82 4.70 10.03
C PRO A 176 52.81 4.31 8.95
N GLU A 177 53.85 3.55 9.30
CA GLU A 177 54.97 3.21 8.39
C GLU A 177 54.68 2.06 7.43
N ASP A 178 53.74 1.14 7.77
CA ASP A 178 53.38 -0.02 6.93
C ASP A 178 52.22 0.25 5.93
N HIS A 179 51.65 1.43 5.97
CA HIS A 179 50.46 1.77 5.18
C HIS A 179 50.79 2.56 3.93
N HIS A 180 51.51 1.93 3.02
CA HIS A 180 51.58 2.44 1.64
C HIS A 180 50.22 2.19 0.96
N PRO A 181 49.46 3.23 0.59
CA PRO A 181 48.17 3.12 -0.11
C PRO A 181 48.34 2.30 -1.41
N ASN A 182 49.51 2.25 -1.97
CA ASN A 182 49.89 1.48 -3.13
C ASN A 182 49.71 -0.03 -2.97
N ARG A 183 49.89 -0.61 -1.78
CA ARG A 183 49.71 -2.05 -1.53
C ARG A 183 48.24 -2.47 -1.64
N ARG A 184 47.32 -1.63 -1.11
CA ARG A 184 45.87 -1.85 -1.22
C ARG A 184 45.37 -1.72 -2.65
N LEU A 185 45.86 -0.74 -3.37
CA LEU A 185 45.49 -0.48 -4.75
C LEU A 185 46.23 -1.42 -5.73
N GLY A 186 47.22 -2.22 -5.25
CA GLY A 186 48.07 -3.03 -6.08
C GLY A 186 48.86 -2.21 -7.09
N LEU A 187 49.17 -0.97 -6.76
CA LEU A 187 49.96 -0.04 -7.55
C LEU A 187 51.38 0.06 -7.00
N PRO A 188 52.38 0.38 -7.80
CA PRO A 188 53.74 0.61 -7.34
C PRO A 188 53.81 1.82 -6.41
N PRO A 189 54.75 1.89 -5.44
CA PRO A 189 54.95 3.02 -4.56
C PRO A 189 55.21 4.29 -5.38
N HIS A 190 54.38 5.31 -5.16
CA HIS A 190 54.49 6.60 -5.85
C HIS A 190 54.21 7.79 -4.91
N PRO A 191 55.03 8.84 -4.90
CA PRO A 191 54.87 9.99 -4.00
C PRO A 191 53.56 10.70 -4.10
N ILE A 192 52.98 10.83 -5.30
CA ILE A 192 51.70 11.46 -5.58
C ILE A 192 50.56 10.72 -4.88
N ILE A 193 50.58 9.38 -4.85
CA ILE A 193 49.55 8.59 -4.19
C ILE A 193 49.58 8.80 -2.67
N GLY A 194 50.81 8.84 -2.10
CA GLY A 194 51.00 9.13 -0.68
C GLY A 194 50.56 10.56 -0.27
N PHE A 195 50.78 11.53 -1.16
CA PHE A 195 50.29 12.90 -0.95
C PHE A 195 48.79 13.00 -0.95
N ILE A 196 48.12 12.45 -2.01
CA ILE A 196 46.66 12.42 -2.13
C ILE A 196 46.02 11.73 -0.92
N HIS A 197 46.62 10.65 -0.42
CA HIS A 197 46.09 9.92 0.72
C HIS A 197 46.16 10.74 2.00
N ARG A 198 47.28 11.47 2.25
CA ARG A 198 47.40 12.33 3.41
C ARG A 198 46.45 13.51 3.39
N GLU A 199 46.30 14.18 2.24
CA GLU A 199 45.30 15.26 2.08
C GLU A 199 43.88 14.75 2.35
N ALA A 200 43.53 13.59 1.79
CA ALA A 200 42.18 13.00 1.95
C ALA A 200 41.90 12.61 3.41
N ILE A 201 42.90 12.07 4.16
CA ILE A 201 42.77 11.79 5.60
C ILE A 201 42.56 13.09 6.41
N ALA A 202 43.34 14.11 6.15
CA ALA A 202 43.24 15.38 6.87
C ALA A 202 41.88 16.07 6.62
N ASP A 203 41.40 16.02 5.36
CA ASP A 203 40.10 16.57 4.96
C ASP A 203 38.95 15.77 5.60
N ALA A 204 39.00 14.44 5.58
CA ALA A 204 37.98 13.60 6.22
C ALA A 204 37.90 13.79 7.72
N ALA A 205 39.04 13.89 8.40
CA ALA A 205 39.11 14.14 9.83
C ALA A 205 38.54 15.52 10.24
N SER A 206 38.80 16.54 9.43
CA SER A 206 38.30 17.90 9.70
C SER A 206 36.76 18.00 9.54
N ARG A 207 36.15 17.16 8.72
CA ARG A 207 34.69 17.16 8.41
C ARG A 207 33.89 16.26 9.31
N ALA A 208 34.49 15.28 9.97
CA ALA A 208 33.76 14.26 10.74
C ALA A 208 32.78 14.84 11.79
N PRO A 209 33.08 15.90 12.55
CA PRO A 209 32.14 16.48 13.50
C PRO A 209 30.91 17.10 12.81
N THR A 210 31.16 17.80 11.70
CA THR A 210 30.09 18.46 10.92
C THR A 210 29.18 17.41 10.26
N ASP A 211 29.75 16.33 9.74
CA ASP A 211 29.01 15.23 9.14
C ASP A 211 28.13 14.50 10.17
N LEU A 212 28.62 14.33 11.39
CA LEU A 212 27.83 13.75 12.49
C LEU A 212 26.64 14.64 12.84
N TYR A 213 26.87 15.93 13.00
CA TYR A 213 25.82 16.90 13.32
C TYR A 213 24.70 16.91 12.27
N TRP A 214 25.05 17.04 11.00
CA TRP A 214 24.04 17.03 9.92
C TRP A 214 23.35 15.68 9.76
N SER A 215 24.04 14.58 10.01
CA SER A 215 23.42 13.24 9.96
C SER A 215 22.36 13.07 11.05
N VAL A 216 22.65 13.53 12.27
CA VAL A 216 21.70 13.49 13.39
C VAL A 216 20.50 14.40 13.09
N ILE A 217 20.74 15.63 12.61
CA ILE A 217 19.65 16.53 12.23
C ILE A 217 18.78 15.90 11.13
N PHE A 218 19.38 15.33 10.08
CA PHE A 218 18.62 14.68 8.99
C PHE A 218 17.76 13.53 9.51
N ILE A 219 18.31 12.66 10.35
CA ILE A 219 17.57 11.53 10.92
C ILE A 219 16.41 12.04 11.80
N VAL A 220 16.67 12.99 12.68
CA VAL A 220 15.65 13.55 13.58
C VAL A 220 14.55 14.24 12.77
N LEU A 221 14.88 15.06 11.78
CA LEU A 221 13.90 15.71 10.92
C LEU A 221 13.12 14.72 10.10
N PHE A 222 13.76 13.69 9.53
CA PHE A 222 13.09 12.64 8.79
C PHE A 222 12.02 11.95 9.62
N PHE A 223 12.38 11.51 10.83
CA PHE A 223 11.42 10.87 11.73
C PHE A 223 10.34 11.83 12.22
N ALA A 224 10.70 13.07 12.59
CA ALA A 224 9.75 14.07 13.07
C ALA A 224 8.69 14.40 11.99
N ILE A 225 9.12 14.57 10.73
CA ILE A 225 8.21 14.82 9.60
C ILE A 225 7.27 13.64 9.39
N HIS A 226 7.77 12.40 9.40
CA HIS A 226 6.95 11.22 9.16
C HIS A 226 5.99 10.91 10.32
N VAL A 227 6.45 11.06 11.57
CA VAL A 227 5.59 10.91 12.77
C VAL A 227 4.54 12.03 12.81
N GLY A 228 4.92 13.27 12.49
CA GLY A 228 3.99 14.40 12.45
C GLY A 228 2.90 14.27 11.37
N ARG A 229 3.15 13.51 10.30
CA ARG A 229 2.12 13.19 9.28
C ARG A 229 1.13 12.14 9.75
N LEU A 230 1.57 11.16 10.53
CA LEU A 230 0.67 10.13 11.09
C LEU A 230 -0.31 10.73 12.11
N ASP A 231 0.05 11.84 12.75
CA ASP A 231 -0.80 12.57 13.68
C ASP A 231 -1.39 13.85 13.03
N ALA A 232 -2.17 13.64 11.97
CA ALA A 232 -2.79 14.73 11.19
C ALA A 232 -3.78 15.61 11.97
N GLU A 233 -4.05 15.30 13.24
CA GLU A 233 -4.94 16.07 14.12
C GLU A 233 -4.23 17.18 14.92
N TRP A 234 -2.93 17.33 14.77
CA TRP A 234 -2.20 18.45 15.36
C TRP A 234 -2.56 19.74 14.58
N THR A 235 -3.46 20.51 15.14
CA THR A 235 -4.10 21.67 14.50
C THR A 235 -3.14 22.71 13.94
N TRP A 236 -1.97 22.90 14.52
CA TRP A 236 -0.96 23.85 14.01
C TRP A 236 -0.10 23.26 12.88
N LEU A 237 0.16 21.94 12.90
CA LEU A 237 0.79 21.23 11.79
C LEU A 237 -0.14 21.09 10.59
N GLY A 238 -1.45 21.05 10.80
CA GLY A 238 -2.46 21.07 9.73
C GLY A 238 -2.36 22.29 8.82
N MET A 239 -2.03 23.47 9.36
CA MET A 239 -1.76 24.68 8.56
C MET A 239 -0.49 24.57 7.70
N LEU A 240 0.51 23.78 8.15
CA LEU A 240 1.76 23.54 7.44
C LEU A 240 1.71 22.22 6.63
N SER A 241 0.59 21.52 6.64
CA SER A 241 0.42 20.18 6.06
C SER A 241 0.96 20.04 4.63
N PRO A 242 0.67 20.94 3.66
CA PRO A 242 1.21 20.81 2.31
C PRO A 242 2.74 20.91 2.24
N ALA A 243 3.34 21.81 3.03
CA ALA A 243 4.78 21.99 3.07
C ALA A 243 5.48 20.80 3.77
N VAL A 244 4.90 20.32 4.87
CA VAL A 244 5.38 19.14 5.62
C VAL A 244 5.24 17.89 4.74
N ALA A 245 4.14 17.75 4.01
CA ALA A 245 3.93 16.70 3.04
C ALA A 245 5.02 16.68 1.96
N THR A 246 5.25 17.82 1.32
CA THR A 246 6.28 17.97 0.28
C THR A 246 7.68 17.65 0.80
N LEU A 247 8.04 18.11 2.01
CA LEU A 247 9.32 17.79 2.63
C LEU A 247 9.45 16.28 2.93
N GLY A 248 8.38 15.64 3.38
CA GLY A 248 8.33 14.18 3.58
C GLY A 248 8.57 13.42 2.28
N ASP A 249 7.93 13.82 1.20
CA ASP A 249 8.08 13.20 -0.12
C ASP A 249 9.49 13.38 -0.69
N ILE A 250 10.09 14.56 -0.52
CA ILE A 250 11.49 14.82 -0.87
C ILE A 250 12.42 13.91 -0.06
N ALA A 251 12.19 13.76 1.23
CA ALA A 251 12.99 12.90 2.08
C ALA A 251 12.85 11.41 1.69
N ALA A 252 11.64 10.94 1.39
CA ALA A 252 11.38 9.58 0.91
C ALA A 252 12.04 9.32 -0.45
N ALA A 253 11.93 10.25 -1.40
CA ALA A 253 12.59 10.19 -2.69
C ALA A 253 14.12 10.13 -2.56
N LEU A 254 14.69 10.91 -1.63
CA LEU A 254 16.12 10.89 -1.34
C LEU A 254 16.56 9.53 -0.78
N VAL A 255 15.83 8.97 0.17
CA VAL A 255 16.12 7.65 0.73
C VAL A 255 16.08 6.57 -0.35
N LEU A 256 15.05 6.57 -1.19
CA LEU A 256 14.94 5.59 -2.28
C LEU A 256 16.07 5.74 -3.32
N ALA A 257 16.39 6.98 -3.70
CA ALA A 257 17.51 7.26 -4.60
C ALA A 257 18.84 6.74 -4.03
N VAL A 258 19.05 6.89 -2.73
CA VAL A 258 20.22 6.35 -2.02
C VAL A 258 20.23 4.83 -2.07
N ILE A 259 19.10 4.18 -1.79
CA ILE A 259 18.98 2.70 -1.80
C ILE A 259 19.33 2.13 -3.19
N VAL A 260 18.95 2.79 -4.26
CA VAL A 260 19.22 2.33 -5.63
C VAL A 260 20.63 2.64 -6.10
N LEU A 261 21.11 3.85 -5.83
CA LEU A 261 22.35 4.37 -6.42
C LEU A 261 23.62 3.95 -5.72
N TYR A 262 23.56 3.84 -4.40
CA TYR A 262 24.75 3.44 -3.65
C TYR A 262 25.27 2.05 -4.10
N PRO A 263 24.42 1.01 -4.25
CA PRO A 263 24.87 -0.27 -4.79
C PRO A 263 25.31 -0.19 -6.25
N SER A 264 24.54 0.54 -7.05
CA SER A 264 24.91 0.73 -8.46
C SER A 264 26.30 1.37 -8.59
N SER A 265 26.60 2.33 -7.70
CA SER A 265 27.93 2.95 -7.66
C SER A 265 29.03 1.98 -7.21
N LEU A 266 28.76 1.10 -6.25
CA LEU A 266 29.69 0.07 -5.79
C LEU A 266 29.92 -1.00 -6.86
N LEU A 267 28.85 -1.45 -7.51
CA LEU A 267 28.93 -2.40 -8.63
C LEU A 267 29.72 -1.81 -9.79
N TRP A 268 29.45 -0.56 -10.16
CA TRP A 268 30.17 0.17 -11.19
C TRP A 268 31.67 0.24 -10.87
N GLN A 269 32.04 0.58 -9.64
CA GLN A 269 33.43 0.58 -9.20
C GLN A 269 34.10 -0.79 -9.32
N ARG A 270 33.38 -1.85 -8.94
CA ARG A 270 33.91 -3.22 -9.05
C ARG A 270 34.17 -3.64 -10.49
N VAL A 271 33.29 -3.25 -11.40
CA VAL A 271 33.41 -3.56 -12.83
C VAL A 271 34.51 -2.72 -13.50
N THR A 272 34.60 -1.45 -13.16
CA THR A 272 35.56 -0.51 -13.79
C THR A 272 36.96 -0.58 -13.18
N TRP A 273 37.10 -1.07 -11.95
CA TRP A 273 38.37 -1.09 -11.23
C TRP A 273 39.53 -1.82 -11.95
N PRO A 274 39.35 -3.00 -12.58
CA PRO A 274 40.45 -3.66 -13.33
C PRO A 274 40.96 -2.79 -14.48
N MET A 275 40.03 -2.07 -15.15
CA MET A 275 40.36 -1.17 -16.25
C MET A 275 41.07 0.09 -15.72
N GLU A 276 40.57 0.70 -14.67
CA GLU A 276 41.16 1.86 -13.98
C GLU A 276 42.59 1.51 -13.50
N ARG A 277 42.75 0.36 -12.88
CA ARG A 277 44.07 -0.14 -12.39
C ARG A 277 45.09 -0.28 -13.54
N THR A 278 44.68 -0.73 -14.71
CA THR A 278 45.55 -0.85 -15.88
C THR A 278 45.97 0.52 -16.42
N VAL A 279 45.05 1.47 -16.48
CA VAL A 279 45.33 2.86 -16.86
C VAL A 279 46.29 3.51 -15.85
N TRP A 280 46.06 3.33 -14.55
CA TRP A 280 46.92 3.82 -13.50
C TRP A 280 48.34 3.28 -13.58
N ARG A 281 48.48 1.97 -13.81
CA ARG A 281 49.79 1.32 -13.95
C ARG A 281 50.59 1.92 -15.12
N ARG A 282 49.98 2.08 -16.29
CA ARG A 282 50.58 2.73 -17.44
C ARG A 282 50.99 4.17 -17.19
N MET A 283 50.15 4.94 -16.46
CA MET A 283 50.43 6.34 -16.16
C MET A 283 51.56 6.51 -15.14
N LEU A 284 51.73 5.56 -14.20
CA LEU A 284 52.83 5.60 -13.23
C LEU A 284 54.14 5.08 -13.79
N GLU A 285 54.09 4.27 -14.82
CA GLU A 285 55.23 3.79 -15.56
C GLU A 285 55.77 4.83 -16.60
N ASP A 286 54.91 5.77 -17.00
CA ASP A 286 55.29 6.87 -17.91
C ASP A 286 56.00 7.98 -17.15
N THR A 287 57.32 8.00 -17.19
CA THR A 287 58.20 8.98 -16.57
C THR A 287 58.43 10.24 -17.41
N SER A 288 57.76 10.37 -18.58
CA SER A 288 57.97 11.50 -19.48
C SER A 288 57.52 12.82 -18.80
N PRO A 289 58.29 13.91 -19.03
CA PRO A 289 57.92 15.23 -18.51
C PRO A 289 56.56 15.70 -19.03
N VAL A 290 55.73 16.25 -18.16
CA VAL A 290 54.34 16.72 -18.47
C VAL A 290 54.33 17.68 -19.66
N SER A 291 55.42 18.42 -19.89
CA SER A 291 55.57 19.33 -21.01
C SER A 291 55.60 18.65 -22.39
N HIS A 292 55.96 17.41 -22.46
CA HIS A 292 56.04 16.63 -23.69
C HIS A 292 54.83 15.74 -23.97
N GLN A 293 53.85 15.69 -23.04
CA GLN A 293 52.64 14.89 -23.19
C GLN A 293 51.61 15.57 -24.12
N ARG A 294 50.97 14.76 -24.98
CA ARG A 294 49.87 15.24 -25.82
C ARG A 294 48.70 15.71 -24.93
N TRP A 295 47.88 16.61 -25.45
CA TRP A 295 46.72 17.13 -24.71
C TRP A 295 45.80 16.02 -24.19
N SER A 296 45.57 14.96 -24.98
CA SER A 296 44.79 13.79 -24.61
C SER A 296 45.39 13.02 -23.43
N GLU A 297 46.70 12.90 -23.35
CA GLU A 297 47.41 12.25 -22.24
C GLU A 297 47.33 13.08 -20.98
N ARG A 298 47.46 14.41 -21.10
CA ARG A 298 47.25 15.33 -19.96
C ARG A 298 45.83 15.28 -19.42
N ALA A 299 44.82 15.25 -20.28
CA ALA A 299 43.41 15.13 -19.94
C ALA A 299 43.12 13.77 -19.22
N LEU A 300 43.70 12.67 -19.76
CA LEU A 300 43.53 11.34 -19.17
C LEU A 300 44.20 11.26 -17.78
N ARG A 301 45.40 11.85 -17.64
CA ARG A 301 46.13 11.92 -16.35
C ARG A 301 45.36 12.75 -15.32
N TRP A 302 44.87 13.95 -15.70
CA TRP A 302 44.03 14.77 -14.84
C TRP A 302 42.74 14.04 -14.39
N TRP A 303 42.06 13.40 -15.34
CA TRP A 303 40.86 12.61 -15.06
C TRP A 303 41.15 11.45 -14.11
N ALA A 304 42.21 10.71 -14.34
CA ALA A 304 42.63 9.61 -13.49
C ALA A 304 43.00 10.11 -12.07
N GLU A 305 43.74 11.22 -11.94
CA GLU A 305 44.05 11.83 -10.65
C GLU A 305 42.79 12.27 -9.91
N LEU A 306 41.82 12.89 -10.59
CA LEU A 306 40.54 13.26 -10.03
C LEU A 306 39.75 12.04 -9.53
N ARG A 307 39.77 10.96 -10.30
CA ARG A 307 39.15 9.69 -9.94
C ARG A 307 39.82 9.05 -8.71
N LEU A 308 41.14 9.06 -8.64
CA LEU A 308 41.86 8.55 -7.50
C LEU A 308 41.56 9.34 -6.24
N ARG A 309 41.62 10.67 -6.30
CA ARG A 309 41.25 11.56 -5.18
C ARG A 309 39.84 11.23 -4.68
N ARG A 310 38.87 11.10 -5.58
CA ARG A 310 37.48 10.72 -5.24
C ARG A 310 37.38 9.31 -4.64
N SER A 311 38.14 8.35 -5.13
CA SER A 311 38.15 6.98 -4.64
C SER A 311 38.72 6.90 -3.22
N VAL A 312 39.87 7.55 -2.99
CA VAL A 312 40.51 7.58 -1.67
C VAL A 312 39.66 8.37 -0.66
N ALA A 313 39.12 9.52 -1.04
CA ALA A 313 38.23 10.31 -0.17
C ALA A 313 36.99 9.50 0.21
N ARG A 314 36.39 8.81 -0.75
CA ARG A 314 35.23 7.95 -0.55
C ARG A 314 35.52 6.77 0.38
N ASP A 315 36.67 6.14 0.24
CA ASP A 315 37.08 5.05 1.12
C ASP A 315 37.28 5.51 2.57
N LEU A 316 37.82 6.70 2.75
CA LEU A 316 38.02 7.26 4.09
C LEU A 316 36.70 7.75 4.72
N GLU A 317 35.84 8.44 3.94
CA GLU A 317 34.53 8.89 4.38
C GLU A 317 33.61 7.69 4.71
N ASN A 318 33.64 6.62 3.93
CA ASN A 318 32.88 5.39 4.18
C ASN A 318 33.33 4.62 5.43
N ASN A 319 34.45 4.97 6.06
CA ASN A 319 34.89 4.33 7.30
C ASN A 319 34.13 4.85 8.53
N THR A 320 33.45 5.96 8.40
CA THR A 320 32.59 6.52 9.46
C THR A 320 31.14 6.52 9.01
N LEU A 321 30.21 6.21 9.91
CA LEU A 321 28.78 6.27 9.62
C LEU A 321 28.34 7.64 9.09
N PRO A 322 28.73 8.78 9.70
CA PRO A 322 28.38 10.10 9.20
C PRO A 322 28.91 10.38 7.80
N GLY A 323 30.14 9.98 7.49
CA GLY A 323 30.74 10.18 6.18
C GLY A 323 30.04 9.33 5.10
N ALA A 324 29.69 8.08 5.42
CA ALA A 324 28.91 7.21 4.53
C ALA A 324 27.54 7.81 4.25
N LEU A 325 26.81 8.27 5.27
CA LEU A 325 25.49 8.88 5.11
C LEU A 325 25.58 10.16 4.26
N ARG A 326 26.60 10.99 4.49
CA ARG A 326 26.83 12.18 3.65
C ARG A 326 27.09 11.84 2.18
N GLN A 327 27.87 10.79 1.88
CA GLN A 327 28.09 10.37 0.51
C GLN A 327 26.80 9.85 -0.14
N MET A 328 26.01 9.09 0.61
CA MET A 328 24.70 8.63 0.18
C MET A 328 23.80 9.83 -0.18
N ILE A 329 23.68 10.81 0.71
CA ILE A 329 22.88 12.03 0.48
C ILE A 329 23.37 12.78 -0.76
N ARG A 330 24.69 12.98 -0.89
CA ARG A 330 25.28 13.64 -2.06
C ARG A 330 25.01 12.90 -3.39
N ALA A 331 25.05 11.57 -3.38
CA ALA A 331 24.74 10.77 -4.56
C ALA A 331 23.23 10.79 -4.86
N GLY A 332 22.38 10.80 -3.81
CA GLY A 332 20.94 10.82 -3.94
C GLY A 332 20.38 12.17 -4.40
N LEU A 333 20.95 13.29 -3.95
CA LEU A 333 20.44 14.63 -4.24
C LEU A 333 20.23 14.94 -5.73
N PRO A 334 21.16 14.68 -6.67
CA PRO A 334 20.95 14.96 -8.08
C PRO A 334 19.78 14.18 -8.67
N ILE A 335 19.61 12.92 -8.26
CA ILE A 335 18.52 12.07 -8.75
C ILE A 335 17.21 12.45 -8.11
N THR A 336 17.20 12.77 -6.82
CA THR A 336 16.01 13.32 -6.17
C THR A 336 15.55 14.59 -6.87
N ALA A 337 16.50 15.50 -7.22
CA ALA A 337 16.18 16.71 -8.00
C ALA A 337 15.60 16.36 -9.38
N VAL A 338 16.17 15.37 -10.09
CA VAL A 338 15.62 14.90 -11.38
C VAL A 338 14.25 14.28 -11.20
N LEU A 339 14.05 13.41 -10.20
CA LEU A 339 12.76 12.78 -9.91
C LEU A 339 11.69 13.82 -9.56
N ILE A 340 12.03 14.83 -8.75
CA ILE A 340 11.11 15.94 -8.43
C ILE A 340 10.80 16.78 -9.68
N ALA A 341 11.79 17.09 -10.50
CA ALA A 341 11.58 17.84 -11.74
C ALA A 341 10.75 17.07 -12.77
N VAL A 342 10.92 15.75 -12.84
CA VAL A 342 10.20 14.86 -13.74
C VAL A 342 8.84 14.43 -13.17
N HIS A 343 8.64 14.59 -11.85
CA HIS A 343 7.42 14.23 -11.15
C HIS A 343 6.13 14.79 -11.77
N PRO A 344 5.98 16.09 -12.07
CA PRO A 344 4.75 16.59 -12.69
C PRO A 344 4.48 15.96 -14.06
N ILE A 345 5.53 15.39 -14.65
CA ILE A 345 5.51 14.82 -16.00
C ILE A 345 5.06 13.35 -15.98
N TRP A 346 5.55 12.57 -15.01
CA TRP A 346 5.46 11.11 -15.01
C TRP A 346 4.70 10.53 -13.83
N GLY A 347 4.14 11.37 -12.95
CA GLY A 347 3.38 10.95 -11.78
C GLY A 347 4.17 10.18 -10.73
N PHE A 348 5.50 10.30 -10.72
CA PHE A 348 6.34 9.60 -9.74
C PHE A 348 6.10 10.00 -8.29
N SER A 349 5.39 11.11 -8.03
CA SER A 349 5.03 11.53 -6.66
C SER A 349 4.24 10.49 -5.90
N TRP A 350 3.38 9.77 -6.58
CA TRP A 350 2.58 8.75 -5.93
C TRP A 350 3.46 7.73 -5.19
N TYR A 351 4.54 7.26 -5.82
CA TYR A 351 5.49 6.34 -5.20
C TYR A 351 6.37 6.96 -4.12
N PHE A 352 6.51 8.28 -4.11
CA PHE A 352 7.29 9.00 -3.11
C PHE A 352 6.42 9.66 -2.05
N ASN A 353 5.10 9.63 -2.22
CA ASN A 353 4.18 10.13 -1.23
C ASN A 353 4.21 9.23 0.01
N SER A 354 4.75 9.77 1.11
CA SER A 354 4.84 9.04 2.37
C SER A 354 3.47 8.77 3.01
N GLU A 355 2.42 9.50 2.63
CA GLU A 355 1.04 9.20 3.02
C GLU A 355 0.55 7.88 2.43
N ASN A 356 0.83 7.62 1.16
CA ASN A 356 0.47 6.34 0.52
C ASN A 356 1.17 5.16 1.21
N TRP A 357 2.43 5.35 1.59
CA TRP A 357 3.18 4.32 2.31
C TRP A 357 2.67 4.13 3.74
N ALA A 358 2.39 5.23 4.45
CA ALA A 358 1.82 5.17 5.79
C ALA A 358 0.43 4.53 5.76
N THR A 359 -0.39 4.89 4.79
CA THR A 359 -1.72 4.29 4.59
C THR A 359 -1.61 2.80 4.28
N ALA A 360 -0.70 2.38 3.38
CA ALA A 360 -0.50 0.98 3.08
C ALA A 360 0.02 0.18 4.30
N ALA A 361 0.92 0.76 5.11
CA ALA A 361 1.36 0.14 6.36
C ALA A 361 0.23 0.06 7.38
N TRP A 362 -0.55 1.13 7.53
CA TRP A 362 -1.71 1.16 8.41
C TRP A 362 -2.79 0.19 7.98
N GLN A 363 -3.07 0.09 6.69
CA GLN A 363 -3.98 -0.91 6.13
C GLN A 363 -3.62 -2.33 6.62
N LYS A 364 -2.35 -2.69 6.57
CA LYS A 364 -1.89 -4.02 7.04
C LYS A 364 -2.08 -4.25 8.53
N ILE A 365 -2.04 -3.21 9.34
CA ILE A 365 -2.35 -3.28 10.76
C ILE A 365 -3.88 -3.38 10.95
N ALA A 366 -4.64 -2.52 10.29
CA ALA A 366 -6.08 -2.48 10.36
C ALA A 366 -6.73 -3.81 9.90
N GLU A 367 -6.23 -4.42 8.82
CA GLU A 367 -6.67 -5.74 8.33
C GLU A 367 -6.76 -6.79 9.45
N THR A 368 -5.77 -6.80 10.35
CA THR A 368 -5.74 -7.76 11.47
C THR A 368 -6.73 -7.45 12.58
N ARG A 369 -7.38 -6.30 12.56
CA ARG A 369 -8.25 -5.79 13.64
C ARG A 369 -9.72 -5.68 13.26
N VAL A 370 -10.03 -5.62 11.97
CA VAL A 370 -11.40 -5.40 11.46
C VAL A 370 -12.42 -6.32 12.09
N ASP A 371 -12.15 -7.61 12.17
CA ASP A 371 -13.10 -8.58 12.76
C ASP A 371 -13.33 -8.32 14.24
N THR A 372 -12.29 -7.95 15.00
CA THR A 372 -12.38 -7.58 16.41
C THR A 372 -13.20 -6.31 16.60
N TRP A 373 -12.92 -5.29 15.80
CA TRP A 373 -13.63 -4.01 15.84
C TRP A 373 -15.11 -4.20 15.47
N ARG A 374 -15.38 -4.89 14.37
CA ARG A 374 -16.72 -5.18 13.88
C ARG A 374 -17.53 -5.96 14.92
N ALA A 375 -16.93 -6.98 15.51
CA ALA A 375 -17.60 -7.79 16.55
C ALA A 375 -17.98 -6.93 17.76
N ALA A 376 -17.09 -6.09 18.27
CA ALA A 376 -17.37 -5.18 19.38
C ALA A 376 -18.48 -4.18 19.05
N MET A 377 -18.42 -3.59 17.84
CA MET A 377 -19.46 -2.67 17.36
C MET A 377 -20.83 -3.35 17.26
N ILE A 378 -20.91 -4.55 16.69
CA ILE A 378 -22.15 -5.31 16.54
C ILE A 378 -22.76 -5.61 17.93
N ASP A 379 -21.95 -6.09 18.88
CA ASP A 379 -22.43 -6.40 20.24
C ASP A 379 -23.00 -5.16 20.92
N ALA A 380 -22.33 -4.02 20.80
CA ALA A 380 -22.80 -2.77 21.38
C ALA A 380 -24.09 -2.27 20.71
N ILE A 381 -24.21 -2.39 19.39
CA ILE A 381 -25.42 -2.02 18.64
C ILE A 381 -26.60 -2.89 19.07
N VAL A 382 -26.42 -4.22 19.15
CA VAL A 382 -27.47 -5.14 19.57
C VAL A 382 -27.90 -4.86 21.02
N ALA A 383 -26.95 -4.65 21.92
CA ALA A 383 -27.23 -4.31 23.32
C ALA A 383 -28.00 -2.98 23.45
N ALA A 384 -27.59 -1.96 22.71
CA ALA A 384 -28.26 -0.65 22.70
C ALA A 384 -29.63 -0.68 22.00
N GLY A 385 -29.81 -1.59 21.03
CA GLY A 385 -31.07 -1.85 20.35
C GLY A 385 -32.08 -2.69 21.17
N GLY A 386 -31.62 -3.25 22.28
CA GLY A 386 -32.47 -4.09 23.16
C GLY A 386 -32.68 -5.52 22.70
N GLU A 387 -31.87 -6.01 21.75
CA GLU A 387 -31.93 -7.37 21.22
C GLU A 387 -30.66 -8.16 21.59
N ALA A 388 -30.85 -9.41 21.99
CA ALA A 388 -29.74 -10.27 22.45
C ALA A 388 -29.24 -11.26 21.41
N ASP A 389 -30.08 -11.65 20.43
CA ASP A 389 -29.73 -12.63 19.40
C ASP A 389 -29.45 -11.93 18.05
N VAL A 390 -28.19 -11.93 17.63
CA VAL A 390 -27.75 -11.32 16.37
C VAL A 390 -28.43 -11.96 15.15
N ALA A 391 -28.67 -13.28 15.15
CA ALA A 391 -29.29 -13.97 14.02
C ALA A 391 -30.77 -13.61 13.82
N ALA A 392 -31.48 -13.31 14.92
CA ALA A 392 -32.89 -12.98 14.92
C ALA A 392 -33.17 -11.47 15.00
N THR A 393 -32.13 -10.63 15.16
CA THR A 393 -32.30 -9.20 15.42
C THR A 393 -32.89 -8.44 14.25
N GLY A 394 -33.92 -7.66 14.51
CA GLY A 394 -34.48 -6.67 13.56
C GLY A 394 -33.81 -5.30 13.63
N VAL A 395 -32.83 -5.09 14.52
CA VAL A 395 -32.18 -3.78 14.72
C VAL A 395 -31.53 -3.24 13.44
N PHE A 396 -31.02 -4.12 12.58
CA PHE A 396 -30.41 -3.78 11.30
C PHE A 396 -31.42 -3.69 10.13
N ALA A 397 -32.71 -3.94 10.39
CA ALA A 397 -33.74 -3.80 9.36
C ALA A 397 -34.12 -2.35 9.14
N LEU A 398 -34.28 -1.97 7.87
CA LEU A 398 -34.89 -0.71 7.47
C LEU A 398 -36.41 -0.92 7.34
N ASP A 399 -37.21 0.04 7.85
CA ASP A 399 -38.65 -0.03 7.74
C ASP A 399 -39.10 0.32 6.31
N PRO A 400 -39.77 -0.58 5.57
CA PRO A 400 -40.31 -0.30 4.25
C PRO A 400 -41.34 0.84 4.25
N ALA A 401 -42.08 1.01 5.34
CA ALA A 401 -43.08 2.08 5.46
C ALA A 401 -42.40 3.45 5.56
N ASP A 402 -41.29 3.59 6.28
CA ASP A 402 -40.50 4.81 6.36
C ASP A 402 -39.88 5.21 5.01
N LEU A 403 -39.71 4.25 4.10
CA LEU A 403 -39.12 4.44 2.77
C LEU A 403 -40.17 4.49 1.65
N ASP A 404 -41.47 4.31 1.95
CA ASP A 404 -42.55 4.25 0.96
C ASP A 404 -42.23 3.29 -0.21
N THR A 405 -41.81 2.04 0.10
CA THR A 405 -41.41 1.03 -0.84
C THR A 405 -42.48 -0.03 -1.10
N SER A 406 -43.73 0.28 -0.86
CA SER A 406 -44.88 -0.59 -1.12
C SER A 406 -45.31 -0.51 -2.59
N GLY A 407 -44.91 -1.45 -3.42
CA GLY A 407 -45.27 -1.47 -4.85
C GLY A 407 -44.04 -1.31 -5.77
N ASP A 408 -44.24 -0.59 -6.87
CA ASP A 408 -43.14 -0.24 -7.77
C ASP A 408 -42.37 0.95 -7.21
N PHE A 409 -41.05 0.85 -7.14
CA PHE A 409 -40.20 1.93 -6.66
C PHE A 409 -38.80 1.84 -7.31
N SER A 410 -38.02 2.91 -7.17
CA SER A 410 -36.61 2.95 -7.60
C SER A 410 -35.71 3.38 -6.45
N PHE A 411 -34.45 3.03 -6.55
CA PHE A 411 -33.36 3.58 -5.74
C PHE A 411 -32.09 3.73 -6.57
N VAL A 412 -31.17 4.57 -6.09
CA VAL A 412 -29.89 4.81 -6.75
C VAL A 412 -28.80 4.07 -6.01
N VAL A 413 -27.91 3.41 -6.72
CA VAL A 413 -26.68 2.85 -6.17
C VAL A 413 -25.48 3.56 -6.79
N ILE A 414 -24.61 4.11 -5.92
CA ILE A 414 -23.38 4.80 -6.30
C ILE A 414 -22.24 4.07 -5.57
N GLY A 415 -21.26 3.58 -6.28
CA GLY A 415 -20.06 3.02 -5.66
C GLY A 415 -18.91 4.00 -5.71
N ASP A 416 -18.09 4.03 -4.66
CA ASP A 416 -16.83 4.77 -4.59
C ASP A 416 -16.92 6.26 -5.02
N PRO A 417 -17.83 7.06 -4.42
CA PRO A 417 -18.08 8.42 -4.89
C PRO A 417 -17.11 9.48 -4.32
N GLY A 418 -16.36 9.17 -3.27
CA GLY A 418 -15.94 10.10 -2.25
C GLY A 418 -14.58 10.77 -2.34
N GLU A 419 -14.09 11.26 -3.50
CA GLU A 419 -12.83 12.05 -3.58
C GLU A 419 -13.02 13.58 -3.44
N GLY A 420 -14.25 14.08 -3.64
CA GLY A 420 -14.53 15.53 -3.55
C GLY A 420 -13.96 16.36 -4.69
N ASP A 421 -13.52 15.72 -5.77
CA ASP A 421 -12.87 16.35 -6.91
C ASP A 421 -13.81 16.58 -8.10
N GLN A 422 -13.23 16.96 -9.25
CA GLN A 422 -14.01 17.28 -10.45
C GLN A 422 -14.75 16.07 -11.02
N SER A 423 -14.23 14.86 -10.88
CA SER A 423 -14.88 13.64 -11.39
C SER A 423 -16.17 13.34 -10.65
N GLN A 424 -16.18 13.46 -9.32
CA GLN A 424 -17.38 13.33 -8.50
C GLN A 424 -18.40 14.43 -8.81
N HIS A 425 -17.92 15.68 -8.91
CA HIS A 425 -18.82 16.81 -9.21
C HIS A 425 -19.39 16.77 -10.63
N ALA A 426 -18.66 16.18 -11.61
CA ALA A 426 -19.18 16.00 -12.96
C ALA A 426 -20.40 15.05 -13.00
N LEU A 427 -20.40 13.99 -12.17
CA LEU A 427 -21.51 13.06 -12.09
C LEU A 427 -22.69 13.60 -11.25
N ARG A 428 -22.43 14.57 -10.36
CA ARG A 428 -23.35 15.09 -9.37
C ARG A 428 -24.71 15.50 -9.95
N ASP A 429 -24.73 16.22 -11.06
CA ASP A 429 -25.98 16.73 -11.63
C ASP A 429 -26.89 15.60 -12.10
N GLN A 430 -26.34 14.51 -12.62
CA GLN A 430 -27.10 13.32 -13.00
C GLN A 430 -27.60 12.57 -11.76
N VAL A 431 -26.77 12.41 -10.72
CA VAL A 431 -27.16 11.80 -9.45
C VAL A 431 -28.34 12.57 -8.84
N LEU A 432 -28.28 13.89 -8.83
CA LEU A 432 -29.39 14.72 -8.31
C LEU A 432 -30.62 14.68 -9.21
N ALA A 433 -30.44 14.70 -10.52
CA ALA A 433 -31.58 14.62 -11.47
C ALA A 433 -32.36 13.31 -11.33
N VAL A 434 -31.65 12.18 -11.20
CA VAL A 434 -32.29 10.88 -11.00
C VAL A 434 -32.79 10.73 -9.56
N GLY A 435 -31.95 11.03 -8.57
CA GLY A 435 -32.28 10.85 -7.15
C GLY A 435 -33.49 11.64 -6.67
N ARG A 436 -33.81 12.77 -7.33
CA ARG A 436 -34.97 13.61 -6.98
C ARG A 436 -36.31 13.15 -7.56
N LYS A 437 -36.28 12.16 -8.48
CA LYS A 437 -37.54 11.61 -9.01
C LYS A 437 -38.41 11.05 -7.88
N ASP A 438 -39.73 11.15 -8.04
CA ASP A 438 -40.68 10.70 -7.01
C ASP A 438 -40.65 9.20 -6.76
N GLU A 439 -40.39 8.43 -7.82
CA GLU A 439 -40.19 6.97 -7.76
C GLU A 439 -38.93 6.54 -7.03
N VAL A 440 -37.88 7.39 -7.00
CA VAL A 440 -36.66 7.09 -6.26
C VAL A 440 -36.91 7.37 -4.76
N LYS A 441 -36.75 6.33 -3.96
CA LYS A 441 -37.08 6.36 -2.53
C LYS A 441 -35.86 6.58 -1.64
N PHE A 442 -34.68 6.06 -2.04
CA PHE A 442 -33.43 6.19 -1.27
C PHE A 442 -32.21 6.06 -2.18
N VAL A 443 -31.06 6.35 -1.62
CA VAL A 443 -29.73 6.17 -2.25
C VAL A 443 -28.93 5.22 -1.40
N VAL A 444 -28.17 4.33 -2.02
CA VAL A 444 -27.19 3.45 -1.37
C VAL A 444 -25.82 3.74 -1.95
N ILE A 445 -24.86 4.00 -1.07
CA ILE A 445 -23.44 4.02 -1.44
C ILE A 445 -22.88 2.62 -1.20
N ALA A 446 -22.32 2.03 -2.25
CA ALA A 446 -21.73 0.70 -2.22
C ALA A 446 -20.21 0.82 -2.27
N SER A 447 -19.55 0.63 -1.13
CA SER A 447 -18.09 0.78 -0.96
C SER A 447 -17.61 2.23 -0.86
N ASP A 448 -16.53 2.44 -0.13
CA ASP A 448 -15.70 3.64 0.01
C ASP A 448 -16.46 4.97 -0.03
N VAL A 449 -17.16 5.27 1.09
CA VAL A 449 -18.01 6.46 1.19
C VAL A 449 -17.20 7.74 1.08
N VAL A 450 -16.00 7.77 1.71
CA VAL A 450 -15.14 8.96 1.75
C VAL A 450 -13.65 8.58 1.69
N TYR A 451 -12.97 9.09 0.69
CA TYR A 451 -11.52 8.98 0.54
C TYR A 451 -10.77 10.12 1.26
N PRO A 452 -9.45 9.95 1.59
CA PRO A 452 -8.66 8.73 1.41
C PRO A 452 -8.79 7.71 2.55
N LEU A 453 -9.35 8.06 3.71
CA LEU A 453 -9.31 7.26 4.93
C LEU A 453 -10.68 7.16 5.65
N GLY A 454 -11.78 7.60 5.07
CA GLY A 454 -13.07 7.66 5.74
C GLY A 454 -13.09 8.62 6.94
N ALA A 455 -12.17 9.59 7.02
CA ALA A 455 -12.04 10.47 8.17
C ALA A 455 -13.11 11.57 8.21
N MET A 456 -13.59 11.92 9.40
CA MET A 456 -14.67 12.92 9.60
C MET A 456 -14.38 14.26 8.92
N LYS A 457 -13.13 14.71 8.87
CA LYS A 457 -12.71 15.97 8.25
C LYS A 457 -13.04 16.06 6.75
N ASP A 458 -13.11 14.91 6.07
CA ASP A 458 -13.31 14.83 4.63
C ASP A 458 -14.80 14.69 4.25
N TYR A 459 -15.68 14.38 5.20
CA TYR A 459 -17.12 14.18 4.95
C TYR A 459 -17.84 15.41 4.40
N GLU A 460 -17.45 16.61 4.82
CA GLU A 460 -18.07 17.85 4.33
C GLU A 460 -17.89 18.00 2.81
N ALA A 461 -16.65 17.85 2.33
CA ALA A 461 -16.29 18.03 0.92
C ALA A 461 -16.71 16.84 0.05
N ASN A 462 -16.53 15.60 0.57
CA ASN A 462 -16.60 14.39 -0.24
C ASN A 462 -17.96 13.69 -0.17
N PHE A 463 -18.80 14.01 0.84
CA PHE A 463 -20.11 13.39 1.02
C PHE A 463 -21.24 14.42 1.03
N TYR A 464 -21.18 15.40 1.95
CA TYR A 464 -22.32 16.32 2.12
C TYR A 464 -22.48 17.30 0.97
N LEU A 465 -21.39 17.90 0.50
CA LEU A 465 -21.45 18.87 -0.58
C LEU A 465 -21.90 18.25 -1.93
N PRO A 466 -21.39 17.10 -2.37
CA PRO A 466 -21.90 16.44 -3.57
C PRO A 466 -23.37 16.02 -3.48
N LEU A 467 -23.82 15.56 -2.31
CA LEU A 467 -25.20 15.09 -2.11
C LEU A 467 -26.18 16.18 -1.68
N LYS A 468 -25.72 17.42 -1.51
CA LYS A 468 -26.58 18.54 -1.15
C LYS A 468 -27.78 18.69 -2.10
N GLY A 469 -28.98 18.59 -1.54
CA GLY A 469 -30.22 18.72 -2.27
C GLY A 469 -30.76 17.41 -2.85
N ILE A 470 -30.22 16.25 -2.51
CA ILE A 470 -30.73 14.94 -2.92
C ILE A 470 -32.14 14.68 -2.36
N GLY A 471 -32.41 15.12 -1.12
CA GLY A 471 -33.72 15.05 -0.48
C GLY A 471 -34.25 13.65 -0.15
N LYS A 472 -33.45 12.61 -0.39
CA LYS A 472 -33.76 11.20 -0.15
C LYS A 472 -32.87 10.60 0.91
N PRO A 473 -33.36 9.62 1.71
CA PRO A 473 -32.50 8.89 2.64
C PRO A 473 -31.27 8.31 1.95
N VAL A 474 -30.09 8.45 2.60
CA VAL A 474 -28.82 7.91 2.14
C VAL A 474 -28.35 6.86 3.12
N PHE A 475 -28.11 5.66 2.60
CA PHE A 475 -27.53 4.51 3.28
C PHE A 475 -26.20 4.16 2.63
N ALA A 476 -25.34 3.41 3.34
CA ALA A 476 -24.07 2.97 2.78
C ALA A 476 -23.62 1.61 3.30
N VAL A 477 -22.81 0.95 2.51
CA VAL A 477 -21.98 -0.19 2.91
C VAL A 477 -20.54 0.31 2.90
N PRO A 478 -19.77 0.14 3.98
CA PRO A 478 -18.39 0.61 4.00
C PRO A 478 -17.51 -0.20 3.05
N GLY A 479 -16.52 0.48 2.46
CA GLY A 479 -15.41 -0.13 1.78
C GLY A 479 -14.15 -0.19 2.67
N ASN A 480 -13.03 -0.53 2.08
CA ASN A 480 -11.76 -0.61 2.80
C ASN A 480 -11.26 0.75 3.28
N HIS A 481 -11.49 1.83 2.52
CA HIS A 481 -11.09 3.18 2.92
C HIS A 481 -11.86 3.69 4.15
N ASP A 482 -13.12 3.33 4.34
CA ASP A 482 -13.87 3.66 5.55
C ASP A 482 -13.32 2.94 6.79
N TRP A 483 -12.83 1.70 6.62
CA TRP A 483 -12.21 0.90 7.67
C TRP A 483 -10.80 1.38 8.05
N PHE A 484 -10.11 2.14 7.18
CA PHE A 484 -8.82 2.74 7.55
C PHE A 484 -8.95 3.73 8.72
N ASN A 485 -10.13 4.33 8.93
CA ASN A 485 -10.45 5.12 10.11
C ASN A 485 -11.26 4.31 11.15
N ALA A 486 -11.18 2.99 11.13
CA ALA A 486 -11.92 2.09 12.03
C ALA A 486 -13.42 2.36 12.08
N LEU A 487 -14.02 2.82 10.96
CA LEU A 487 -15.39 3.25 10.76
C LEU A 487 -15.85 4.45 11.62
N ASP A 488 -14.99 5.19 12.27
CA ASP A 488 -15.41 6.33 13.11
C ASP A 488 -16.20 7.38 12.30
N GLY A 489 -15.67 7.78 11.15
CA GLY A 489 -16.36 8.71 10.25
C GLY A 489 -17.65 8.13 9.69
N PHE A 490 -17.61 6.88 9.23
CA PHE A 490 -18.79 6.16 8.72
C PHE A 490 -19.90 6.08 9.79
N ALA A 491 -19.58 5.58 10.99
CA ALA A 491 -20.53 5.42 12.06
C ALA A 491 -21.19 6.76 12.45
N ALA A 492 -20.39 7.83 12.62
CA ALA A 492 -20.90 9.15 12.98
C ALA A 492 -21.88 9.72 11.94
N ASN A 493 -21.63 9.49 10.65
CA ASN A 493 -22.40 10.10 9.57
C ASN A 493 -23.56 9.24 9.06
N LEU A 494 -23.44 7.92 9.00
CA LEU A 494 -24.42 7.02 8.38
C LEU A 494 -25.32 6.30 9.41
N MET A 495 -24.82 6.07 10.64
CA MET A 495 -25.57 5.37 11.67
C MET A 495 -26.42 6.31 12.53
N ARG A 496 -27.46 5.75 13.14
CA ARG A 496 -28.28 6.47 14.14
C ARG A 496 -27.38 6.96 15.29
N PRO A 497 -27.45 8.23 15.72
CA PRO A 497 -26.45 8.82 16.64
C PRO A 497 -26.20 8.04 17.93
N GLY A 498 -27.26 7.48 18.55
CA GLY A 498 -27.12 6.70 19.78
C GLY A 498 -26.40 5.37 19.56
N LEU A 499 -26.68 4.69 18.43
CA LEU A 499 -26.02 3.44 18.07
C LEU A 499 -24.60 3.69 17.55
N ALA A 500 -24.37 4.80 16.84
CA ALA A 500 -23.04 5.23 16.41
C ALA A 500 -22.11 5.44 17.61
N ARG A 501 -22.61 6.13 18.65
CA ARG A 501 -21.87 6.33 19.89
C ARG A 501 -21.48 5.00 20.53
N ALA A 502 -22.44 4.15 20.78
CA ALA A 502 -22.20 2.85 21.42
C ALA A 502 -21.20 2.00 20.62
N ALA A 503 -21.31 2.00 19.29
CA ALA A 503 -20.40 1.28 18.40
C ALA A 503 -18.97 1.81 18.47
N ILE A 504 -18.79 3.13 18.39
CA ILE A 504 -17.45 3.75 18.43
C ILE A 504 -16.79 3.51 19.79
N GLU A 505 -17.52 3.73 20.90
CA GLU A 505 -17.02 3.49 22.26
C GLU A 505 -16.57 2.02 22.43
N ALA A 506 -17.40 1.06 22.03
CA ALA A 506 -17.07 -0.37 22.14
C ALA A 506 -15.86 -0.75 21.27
N ARG A 507 -15.73 -0.17 20.07
CA ARG A 507 -14.56 -0.39 19.21
C ARG A 507 -13.30 0.18 19.87
N VAL A 508 -13.36 1.36 20.49
CA VAL A 508 -12.24 1.96 21.24
C VAL A 508 -11.83 1.06 22.40
N ASP A 509 -12.78 0.59 23.18
CA ASP A 509 -12.53 -0.28 24.33
C ASP A 509 -11.92 -1.63 23.93
N ALA A 510 -12.30 -2.14 22.77
CA ALA A 510 -11.76 -3.39 22.24
C ALA A 510 -10.28 -3.30 21.84
N ASP A 511 -9.76 -2.10 21.57
CA ASP A 511 -8.39 -1.91 21.13
C ASP A 511 -7.76 -0.60 21.62
N LEU A 512 -7.65 -0.45 22.92
CA LEU A 512 -7.08 0.73 23.57
C LEU A 512 -5.63 1.00 23.14
N SER A 513 -4.89 0.00 22.68
CA SER A 513 -3.49 0.15 22.26
C SER A 513 -3.32 0.93 20.96
N LEU A 514 -4.35 0.96 20.11
CA LEU A 514 -4.33 1.65 18.81
C LEU A 514 -5.28 2.84 18.77
N SER A 515 -6.05 3.09 19.82
CA SER A 515 -7.06 4.15 19.84
C SER A 515 -6.57 5.35 20.63
N SER A 516 -6.56 6.51 19.98
CA SER A 516 -6.42 7.82 20.64
C SER A 516 -7.78 8.49 20.93
N THR A 517 -8.89 7.76 20.70
CA THR A 517 -10.24 8.33 20.83
C THR A 517 -10.63 8.41 22.30
N THR A 518 -10.92 9.60 22.77
CA THR A 518 -11.48 9.88 24.11
C THR A 518 -12.98 10.11 24.00
N ASP A 519 -13.73 10.02 25.11
CA ASP A 519 -15.18 10.30 25.15
C ASP A 519 -15.50 11.66 24.55
N ASP A 520 -14.74 12.70 24.89
CA ASP A 520 -14.88 14.04 24.31
C ASP A 520 -14.72 14.06 22.79
N ARG A 521 -13.93 13.14 22.23
CA ARG A 521 -13.75 13.01 20.79
C ARG A 521 -14.96 12.34 20.14
N VAL A 522 -15.51 11.29 20.75
CA VAL A 522 -16.73 10.65 20.27
C VAL A 522 -17.88 11.65 20.26
N ASP A 523 -18.01 12.45 21.31
CA ASP A 523 -19.02 13.53 21.38
C ASP A 523 -18.89 14.52 20.24
N ARG A 524 -17.66 14.97 19.96
CA ARG A 524 -17.40 15.89 18.84
C ARG A 524 -17.72 15.26 17.48
N LEU A 525 -17.33 14.01 17.23
CA LEU A 525 -17.65 13.30 15.99
C LEU A 525 -19.17 13.28 15.72
N ILE A 526 -19.95 12.87 16.72
CA ILE A 526 -21.41 12.78 16.61
C ILE A 526 -22.03 14.18 16.43
N ALA A 527 -21.54 15.19 17.15
CA ALA A 527 -22.01 16.58 17.03
C ALA A 527 -21.71 17.19 15.66
N ASP A 528 -20.48 16.99 15.14
CA ASP A 528 -20.07 17.48 13.83
C ASP A 528 -20.86 16.82 12.71
N ALA A 529 -21.04 15.50 12.75
CA ALA A 529 -21.86 14.79 11.78
C ALA A 529 -23.33 15.28 11.81
N SER A 530 -23.88 15.53 13.00
CA SER A 530 -25.23 16.06 13.15
C SER A 530 -25.36 17.48 12.61
N ARG A 531 -24.36 18.33 12.86
CA ARG A 531 -24.25 19.68 12.32
C ARG A 531 -24.19 19.67 10.79
N LEU A 532 -23.37 18.81 10.18
CA LEU A 532 -23.25 18.72 8.72
C LEU A 532 -24.54 18.21 8.07
N ARG A 533 -25.17 17.18 8.64
CA ARG A 533 -26.48 16.70 8.15
C ARG A 533 -27.50 17.84 8.10
N GLN A 534 -27.57 18.63 9.17
CA GLN A 534 -28.49 19.75 9.26
C GLN A 534 -28.12 20.89 8.28
N LEU A 535 -26.84 21.25 8.20
CA LEU A 535 -26.34 22.32 7.34
C LEU A 535 -26.58 22.05 5.85
N TYR A 536 -26.37 20.83 5.41
CA TYR A 536 -26.47 20.43 4.00
C TYR A 536 -27.83 19.83 3.64
N GLY A 537 -28.64 19.47 4.61
CA GLY A 537 -29.95 18.87 4.38
C GLY A 537 -29.87 17.48 3.73
N VAL A 538 -28.83 16.70 4.01
CA VAL A 538 -28.67 15.33 3.52
C VAL A 538 -29.26 14.36 4.55
N PRO A 539 -30.30 13.57 4.21
CA PRO A 539 -30.99 12.70 5.18
C PRO A 539 -30.20 11.39 5.41
N ALA A 540 -28.98 11.49 5.99
CA ALA A 540 -28.15 10.36 6.42
C ALA A 540 -28.31 10.10 7.93
N GLY A 541 -27.58 9.11 8.47
CA GLY A 541 -27.59 8.81 9.92
C GLY A 541 -28.84 8.03 10.36
N ARG A 542 -29.34 7.12 9.52
CA ARG A 542 -30.57 6.36 9.75
C ARG A 542 -30.37 4.86 9.92
N GLN A 543 -29.27 4.28 9.43
CA GLN A 543 -28.97 2.85 9.58
C GLN A 543 -28.46 2.50 10.98
N ALA A 544 -28.60 1.25 11.38
CA ALA A 544 -28.18 0.82 12.70
C ALA A 544 -26.68 0.49 12.78
N GLY A 545 -26.12 -0.06 11.70
CA GLY A 545 -24.75 -0.56 11.66
C GLY A 545 -24.14 -0.47 10.27
N PRO A 546 -22.95 -1.07 10.06
CA PRO A 546 -22.27 -1.07 8.78
C PRO A 546 -22.93 -1.97 7.73
N PHE A 547 -23.93 -2.73 8.11
CA PHE A 547 -24.75 -3.58 7.26
C PHE A 547 -26.24 -3.41 7.61
N PHE A 548 -27.12 -3.76 6.69
CA PHE A 548 -28.57 -3.63 6.89
C PHE A 548 -29.35 -4.52 5.92
N GLU A 549 -30.65 -4.69 6.21
CA GLU A 549 -31.61 -5.36 5.35
C GLU A 549 -32.86 -4.49 5.11
N LEU A 550 -33.49 -4.68 3.94
CA LEU A 550 -34.78 -4.10 3.61
C LEU A 550 -35.63 -5.18 2.96
N HIS A 551 -36.82 -5.43 3.50
CA HIS A 551 -37.76 -6.40 2.96
C HIS A 551 -39.05 -5.71 2.52
N THR A 552 -39.40 -5.87 1.23
CA THR A 552 -40.66 -5.39 0.68
C THR A 552 -41.46 -6.56 0.16
N GLY A 553 -42.34 -7.15 0.44
CA GLY A 553 -43.07 -8.36 -0.03
C GLY A 553 -42.46 -9.07 -1.25
N ALA A 554 -42.18 -8.36 -2.33
CA ALA A 554 -41.66 -8.93 -3.57
C ALA A 554 -40.15 -8.82 -3.77
N PHE A 555 -39.49 -7.88 -3.08
CA PHE A 555 -38.06 -7.58 -3.23
C PHE A 555 -37.40 -7.48 -1.86
N SER A 556 -36.19 -8.00 -1.78
CA SER A 556 -35.35 -7.88 -0.59
C SER A 556 -33.95 -7.44 -0.95
N LEU A 557 -33.44 -6.47 -0.17
CA LEU A 557 -32.09 -5.97 -0.26
C LEU A 557 -31.33 -6.37 1.02
N VAL A 558 -30.16 -6.99 0.89
CA VAL A 558 -29.25 -7.18 1.99
C VAL A 558 -27.92 -6.51 1.67
N ALA A 559 -27.46 -5.67 2.57
CA ALA A 559 -26.21 -4.94 2.46
C ALA A 559 -25.19 -5.52 3.42
N VAL A 560 -24.01 -5.91 2.97
CA VAL A 560 -23.03 -6.72 3.71
C VAL A 560 -21.68 -6.02 3.70
N ASP A 561 -21.13 -5.77 4.88
CA ASP A 561 -19.80 -5.24 5.07
C ASP A 561 -18.74 -6.34 4.86
N THR A 562 -17.84 -6.15 3.93
CA THR A 562 -16.76 -7.09 3.60
C THR A 562 -15.40 -6.69 4.17
N GLY A 563 -15.35 -5.65 4.99
CA GLY A 563 -14.11 -5.21 5.66
C GLY A 563 -13.01 -4.75 4.69
N ILE A 564 -11.75 -4.89 5.13
CA ILE A 564 -10.57 -4.56 4.31
C ILE A 564 -10.13 -5.77 3.46
N GLU A 565 -10.11 -6.97 4.05
CA GLU A 565 -9.57 -8.17 3.41
C GLU A 565 -10.59 -8.99 2.61
N ARG A 566 -11.72 -8.38 2.25
CA ARG A 566 -12.78 -9.10 1.54
C ARG A 566 -13.26 -10.31 2.32
N GLY A 567 -13.76 -10.08 3.55
CA GLY A 567 -14.23 -11.14 4.44
C GLY A 567 -15.41 -10.72 5.29
N VAL A 568 -16.06 -11.71 5.87
CA VAL A 568 -17.16 -11.53 6.83
C VAL A 568 -16.89 -12.40 8.08
N ASP A 569 -17.22 -11.85 9.25
CA ASP A 569 -17.14 -12.60 10.49
C ASP A 569 -18.39 -13.48 10.73
N GLU A 570 -18.29 -14.40 11.69
CA GLU A 570 -19.35 -15.37 11.98
C GLU A 570 -20.63 -14.69 12.50
N ARG A 571 -20.55 -13.54 13.18
CA ARG A 571 -21.72 -12.82 13.67
C ARG A 571 -22.51 -12.17 12.54
N GLN A 572 -21.81 -11.54 11.60
CA GLN A 572 -22.46 -11.01 10.42
C GLN A 572 -23.04 -12.11 9.55
N LEU A 573 -22.37 -13.27 9.42
CA LEU A 573 -22.91 -14.43 8.71
C LEU A 573 -24.17 -14.97 9.39
N ALA A 574 -24.21 -15.02 10.71
CA ALA A 574 -25.41 -15.42 11.46
C ALA A 574 -26.58 -14.48 11.23
N TRP A 575 -26.34 -13.16 11.29
CA TRP A 575 -27.35 -12.15 10.94
C TRP A 575 -27.81 -12.31 9.48
N LEU A 576 -26.87 -12.44 8.53
CA LEU A 576 -27.19 -12.60 7.11
C LEU A 576 -28.05 -13.84 6.85
N ALA A 577 -27.78 -14.97 7.55
CA ALA A 577 -28.61 -16.16 7.48
C ALA A 577 -30.05 -15.87 7.89
N GLY A 578 -30.25 -15.17 9.00
CA GLY A 578 -31.58 -14.74 9.44
C GLY A 578 -32.27 -13.77 8.46
N ALA A 579 -31.50 -12.80 7.91
CA ALA A 579 -31.99 -11.84 6.92
C ALA A 579 -32.47 -12.55 5.62
N LEU A 580 -31.69 -13.52 5.13
CA LEU A 580 -32.04 -14.30 3.94
C LEU A 580 -33.22 -15.27 4.21
N ASP A 581 -33.37 -15.78 5.42
CA ASP A 581 -34.56 -16.56 5.78
C ASP A 581 -35.82 -15.72 5.81
N ARG A 582 -35.74 -14.45 6.28
CA ARG A 582 -36.85 -13.48 6.20
C ARG A 582 -37.19 -13.09 4.75
N ALA A 583 -36.19 -13.04 3.87
CA ALA A 583 -36.31 -12.71 2.47
C ALA A 583 -36.90 -13.85 1.59
N ARG A 584 -37.18 -14.99 2.17
CA ARG A 584 -37.58 -16.19 1.43
C ARG A 584 -38.84 -15.97 0.57
N GLY A 585 -38.71 -16.24 -0.72
CA GLY A 585 -39.80 -16.05 -1.68
C GLY A 585 -39.83 -14.69 -2.40
N ALA A 586 -38.96 -13.74 -1.97
CA ALA A 586 -38.74 -12.48 -2.66
C ALA A 586 -37.60 -12.57 -3.69
N PHE A 587 -37.50 -11.58 -4.57
CA PHE A 587 -36.30 -11.37 -5.38
C PHE A 587 -35.21 -10.79 -4.46
N ILE A 588 -34.07 -11.46 -4.32
CA ILE A 588 -33.01 -11.07 -3.38
C ILE A 588 -31.85 -10.44 -4.13
N MET A 589 -31.49 -9.22 -3.73
CA MET A 589 -30.30 -8.50 -4.14
C MET A 589 -29.36 -8.30 -2.95
N ALA A 590 -28.07 -8.57 -3.13
CA ALA A 590 -27.04 -8.26 -2.15
C ALA A 590 -26.18 -7.09 -2.65
N ILE A 591 -25.88 -6.13 -1.75
CA ILE A 591 -24.86 -5.08 -1.96
C ILE A 591 -23.69 -5.38 -1.02
N LEU A 592 -22.49 -5.39 -1.58
CA LEU A 592 -21.25 -5.69 -0.85
C LEU A 592 -20.26 -4.53 -0.96
N GLY A 593 -19.30 -4.43 -0.03
CA GLY A 593 -18.17 -3.52 -0.17
C GLY A 593 -17.21 -3.92 -1.31
N HIS A 594 -17.04 -5.24 -1.57
CA HIS A 594 -16.12 -5.75 -2.59
C HIS A 594 -16.80 -6.74 -3.53
N PRO A 595 -16.42 -6.75 -4.84
CA PRO A 595 -17.00 -7.64 -5.83
C PRO A 595 -16.36 -9.03 -5.79
N PHE A 596 -17.13 -10.08 -6.10
CA PHE A 596 -16.59 -11.42 -6.31
C PHE A 596 -15.88 -11.58 -7.65
N TYR A 597 -16.25 -10.77 -8.63
CA TYR A 597 -15.68 -10.77 -9.97
C TYR A 597 -15.41 -9.35 -10.40
N ALA A 598 -14.20 -9.09 -10.88
CA ALA A 598 -13.79 -7.82 -11.46
C ALA A 598 -12.67 -8.03 -12.48
N SER A 599 -12.53 -7.14 -13.44
CA SER A 599 -11.53 -7.23 -14.53
C SER A 599 -11.66 -8.54 -15.33
N GLY A 600 -12.88 -9.04 -15.48
CA GLY A 600 -13.18 -10.31 -16.17
C GLY A 600 -12.70 -11.57 -15.45
N ARG A 601 -12.34 -11.49 -14.16
CA ARG A 601 -11.76 -12.58 -13.37
C ARG A 601 -12.41 -12.69 -12.00
N GLU A 602 -12.29 -13.87 -11.39
CA GLU A 602 -12.65 -14.06 -9.99
C GLU A 602 -11.66 -13.32 -9.08
N GLN A 603 -12.22 -12.61 -8.11
CA GLN A 603 -11.43 -11.92 -7.11
C GLN A 603 -11.12 -12.84 -5.94
N HIS A 604 -9.87 -12.84 -5.51
CA HIS A 604 -9.44 -13.62 -4.37
C HIS A 604 -9.59 -12.79 -3.10
N GLY A 605 -10.36 -13.30 -2.16
CA GLY A 605 -10.45 -12.83 -0.78
C GLY A 605 -9.93 -13.90 0.18
N ASN A 606 -10.18 -13.70 1.47
CA ASN A 606 -9.94 -14.76 2.45
C ASN A 606 -11.00 -15.88 2.32
N GLU A 607 -10.86 -16.98 3.07
CA GLU A 607 -11.79 -18.12 3.00
C GLU A 607 -13.23 -17.73 3.34
N SER A 608 -13.45 -16.73 4.20
CA SER A 608 -14.79 -16.28 4.58
C SER A 608 -15.49 -15.58 3.39
N PHE A 609 -14.74 -14.91 2.50
CA PHE A 609 -15.29 -14.29 1.31
C PHE A 609 -15.76 -15.32 0.27
N VAL A 610 -14.99 -16.40 0.10
CA VAL A 610 -15.41 -17.53 -0.74
C VAL A 610 -16.65 -18.19 -0.16
N ARG A 611 -16.68 -18.43 1.15
CA ARG A 611 -17.86 -18.96 1.86
C ARG A 611 -19.08 -18.05 1.71
N LEU A 612 -18.90 -16.71 1.80
CA LEU A 612 -19.97 -15.74 1.57
C LEU A 612 -20.58 -15.88 0.17
N ARG A 613 -19.75 -15.94 -0.86
CA ARG A 613 -20.23 -16.15 -2.25
C ARG A 613 -21.08 -17.42 -2.38
N ASP A 614 -20.56 -18.53 -1.89
CA ASP A 614 -21.24 -19.83 -1.99
C ASP A 614 -22.50 -19.86 -1.12
N PHE A 615 -22.47 -19.17 0.03
CA PHE A 615 -23.63 -19.02 0.89
C PHE A 615 -24.75 -18.21 0.21
N LEU A 616 -24.45 -17.03 -0.36
CA LEU A 616 -25.42 -16.22 -1.09
C LEU A 616 -26.03 -17.00 -2.27
N ARG A 617 -25.20 -17.76 -2.99
CA ARG A 617 -25.65 -18.64 -4.08
C ARG A 617 -26.63 -19.71 -3.55
N SER A 618 -26.30 -20.37 -2.46
CA SER A 618 -27.14 -21.43 -1.86
C SER A 618 -28.48 -20.91 -1.35
N ARG A 619 -28.57 -19.63 -1.03
CA ARG A 619 -29.79 -18.98 -0.52
C ARG A 619 -30.63 -18.30 -1.62
N GLY A 620 -30.26 -18.50 -2.89
CA GLY A 620 -31.03 -18.01 -4.02
C GLY A 620 -30.93 -16.51 -4.30
N VAL A 621 -29.85 -15.87 -3.86
CA VAL A 621 -29.55 -14.48 -4.21
C VAL A 621 -29.38 -14.39 -5.73
N ARG A 622 -30.12 -13.46 -6.35
CA ARG A 622 -30.16 -13.27 -7.80
C ARG A 622 -29.17 -12.23 -8.30
N VAL A 623 -28.91 -11.21 -7.51
CA VAL A 623 -28.02 -10.09 -7.85
C VAL A 623 -27.04 -9.85 -6.72
N VAL A 624 -25.78 -9.69 -7.09
CA VAL A 624 -24.73 -9.15 -6.21
C VAL A 624 -24.16 -7.89 -6.88
N MET A 625 -24.15 -6.77 -6.16
CA MET A 625 -23.59 -5.51 -6.62
C MET A 625 -22.54 -5.04 -5.60
N ALA A 626 -21.41 -4.52 -6.08
CA ALA A 626 -20.35 -3.98 -5.22
C ALA A 626 -19.64 -2.81 -5.91
N GLY A 627 -18.85 -2.04 -5.13
CA GLY A 627 -17.90 -1.05 -5.66
C GLY A 627 -16.48 -1.60 -5.78
N ASP A 628 -15.49 -0.90 -5.21
CA ASP A 628 -14.05 -1.24 -5.06
C ASP A 628 -13.20 -1.06 -6.33
N THR A 629 -13.68 -1.45 -7.51
CA THR A 629 -13.04 -1.10 -8.78
C THR A 629 -13.78 0.07 -9.43
N HIS A 630 -13.03 1.13 -9.79
CA HIS A 630 -13.60 2.42 -10.18
C HIS A 630 -14.00 2.43 -11.67
N ASP A 631 -14.88 1.50 -12.03
CA ASP A 631 -15.46 1.30 -13.36
C ASP A 631 -16.84 0.65 -13.23
N PHE A 632 -17.45 0.30 -14.35
CA PHE A 632 -18.66 -0.48 -14.35
C PHE A 632 -18.44 -1.80 -15.08
N GLU A 633 -18.82 -2.89 -14.40
CA GLU A 633 -18.79 -4.23 -14.95
C GLU A 633 -20.10 -4.96 -14.64
N TYR A 634 -20.55 -5.76 -15.57
CA TYR A 634 -21.67 -6.67 -15.37
C TYR A 634 -21.31 -8.04 -15.90
N TYR A 635 -21.71 -9.06 -15.15
CA TYR A 635 -21.50 -10.47 -15.47
C TYR A 635 -22.75 -11.29 -15.20
N ARG A 636 -23.08 -12.20 -16.10
CA ARG A 636 -24.15 -13.17 -15.93
C ARG A 636 -23.56 -14.56 -15.70
N ASP A 637 -23.65 -15.05 -14.46
CA ASP A 637 -23.20 -16.41 -14.09
C ASP A 637 -24.32 -17.43 -14.32
N THR A 638 -24.29 -18.07 -15.48
CA THR A 638 -25.22 -19.15 -15.85
C THR A 638 -24.87 -20.50 -15.24
N ARG A 639 -23.72 -20.61 -14.57
CA ARG A 639 -23.30 -21.82 -13.83
C ARG A 639 -24.03 -21.93 -12.47
N ALA A 640 -24.57 -20.82 -11.99
CA ALA A 640 -25.40 -20.78 -10.79
C ALA A 640 -26.87 -21.15 -11.09
N THR A 641 -27.53 -21.80 -10.14
CA THR A 641 -28.96 -22.06 -10.17
C THR A 641 -29.60 -21.59 -8.86
N PRO A 642 -30.43 -20.55 -8.88
CA PRO A 642 -30.76 -19.69 -10.02
C PRO A 642 -29.58 -18.95 -10.62
N VAL A 643 -29.70 -18.45 -11.86
CA VAL A 643 -28.69 -17.60 -12.51
C VAL A 643 -28.38 -16.38 -11.62
N MET A 644 -27.11 -16.14 -11.36
CA MET A 644 -26.65 -14.98 -10.61
C MET A 644 -26.13 -13.90 -11.54
N HIS A 645 -26.38 -12.66 -11.16
CA HIS A 645 -25.94 -11.47 -11.87
C HIS A 645 -25.00 -10.69 -10.96
N HIS A 646 -23.79 -10.41 -11.43
CA HIS A 646 -22.77 -9.68 -10.67
C HIS A 646 -22.52 -8.33 -11.31
N PHE A 647 -22.59 -7.29 -10.51
CA PHE A 647 -22.32 -5.92 -10.91
C PHE A 647 -21.12 -5.39 -10.11
N VAL A 648 -20.16 -4.79 -10.80
CA VAL A 648 -19.23 -3.85 -10.25
C VAL A 648 -19.74 -2.46 -10.62
N ASN A 649 -19.94 -1.61 -9.65
CA ASN A 649 -20.51 -0.28 -9.82
C ASN A 649 -19.70 0.74 -8.99
N GLY A 650 -18.40 0.80 -9.25
CA GLY A 650 -17.46 1.67 -8.51
C GLY A 650 -17.13 2.98 -9.24
N GLY A 651 -17.80 3.28 -10.34
CA GLY A 651 -17.56 4.50 -11.11
C GLY A 651 -18.18 5.78 -10.55
N GLY A 652 -18.53 5.84 -9.26
CA GLY A 652 -19.35 6.90 -8.67
C GLY A 652 -18.67 8.26 -8.47
N GLY A 653 -17.38 8.38 -8.69
CA GLY A 653 -16.69 9.67 -8.52
C GLY A 653 -15.19 9.57 -8.24
N ALA A 654 -14.71 8.46 -7.70
CA ALA A 654 -13.29 8.22 -7.51
C ALA A 654 -12.53 8.15 -8.86
N TYR A 655 -11.20 8.19 -8.80
CA TYR A 655 -10.35 8.07 -10.00
C TYR A 655 -10.69 6.81 -10.81
N LEU A 656 -10.64 6.91 -12.12
CA LEU A 656 -10.97 5.79 -12.99
C LEU A 656 -9.89 4.68 -12.92
N SER A 657 -10.31 3.42 -12.86
CA SER A 657 -9.45 2.24 -12.94
C SER A 657 -8.95 1.99 -14.37
N ILE A 658 -8.06 2.86 -14.85
CA ILE A 658 -7.60 2.83 -16.25
C ILE A 658 -6.88 1.55 -16.63
N GLY A 659 -6.03 1.06 -15.76
CA GLY A 659 -5.29 -0.17 -16.01
C GLY A 659 -6.23 -1.30 -16.34
N THR A 660 -7.33 -1.40 -15.60
CA THR A 660 -8.40 -2.35 -15.82
C THR A 660 -9.08 -2.11 -17.18
N ALA A 661 -9.54 -0.89 -17.41
CA ALA A 661 -10.32 -0.57 -18.61
C ALA A 661 -9.50 -0.62 -19.93
N LEU A 662 -8.18 -0.43 -19.87
CA LEU A 662 -7.29 -0.62 -21.02
C LEU A 662 -7.01 -2.11 -21.30
N ASP A 663 -7.05 -2.94 -20.27
CA ASP A 663 -6.72 -4.36 -20.31
C ASP A 663 -7.97 -5.26 -20.20
N TRP A 664 -9.18 -4.76 -20.57
CA TRP A 664 -10.35 -5.63 -20.59
C TRP A 664 -10.04 -6.94 -21.31
N PRO A 665 -10.28 -8.10 -20.69
CA PRO A 665 -9.90 -9.36 -21.27
C PRO A 665 -10.66 -9.62 -22.57
N LYS A 666 -9.97 -10.14 -23.58
CA LYS A 666 -10.61 -10.58 -24.84
C LYS A 666 -11.60 -11.72 -24.61
N GLN A 667 -11.39 -12.50 -23.57
CA GLN A 667 -12.30 -13.51 -23.03
C GLN A 667 -12.43 -13.27 -21.53
N ALA A 668 -13.57 -12.71 -21.12
CA ALA A 668 -13.93 -12.65 -19.71
C ALA A 668 -14.31 -14.07 -19.22
N MET A 669 -14.28 -14.26 -17.88
CA MET A 669 -14.65 -15.51 -17.25
C MET A 669 -16.08 -15.97 -17.58
N PHE A 670 -16.94 -15.02 -17.96
CA PHE A 670 -18.32 -15.26 -18.37
C PHE A 670 -18.54 -14.81 -19.82
N ASP A 671 -19.25 -15.61 -20.60
CA ASP A 671 -19.55 -15.30 -21.99
C ASP A 671 -20.45 -14.07 -22.15
N ASN A 672 -21.27 -13.78 -21.12
CA ASN A 672 -22.18 -12.63 -21.09
C ASN A 672 -21.63 -11.57 -20.12
N HIS A 673 -21.17 -10.44 -20.65
CA HIS A 673 -20.66 -9.33 -19.87
C HIS A 673 -20.86 -7.97 -20.54
N VAL A 674 -20.86 -6.92 -19.72
CA VAL A 674 -20.88 -5.52 -20.15
C VAL A 674 -19.82 -4.76 -19.36
N PHE A 675 -18.97 -4.01 -20.05
CA PHE A 675 -17.90 -3.19 -19.44
C PHE A 675 -18.02 -1.73 -19.87
N TYR A 676 -17.75 -0.82 -18.93
CA TYR A 676 -17.63 0.62 -19.18
C TYR A 676 -16.53 1.22 -18.30
N PRO A 677 -15.67 2.08 -18.84
CA PRO A 677 -15.63 2.59 -20.22
C PRO A 677 -15.16 1.55 -21.24
N ARG A 678 -15.43 1.82 -22.53
CA ARG A 678 -14.86 1.04 -23.63
C ARG A 678 -13.38 1.31 -23.78
N THR A 679 -12.59 0.26 -24.05
CA THR A 679 -11.13 0.38 -24.27
C THR A 679 -10.78 1.34 -25.40
N ASP A 680 -11.55 1.34 -26.51
CA ASP A 680 -11.29 2.21 -27.66
C ASP A 680 -11.59 3.68 -27.35
N ALA A 681 -12.67 3.99 -26.63
CA ALA A 681 -13.01 5.33 -26.19
C ALA A 681 -11.97 5.89 -25.24
N LEU A 682 -11.54 5.09 -24.25
CA LEU A 682 -10.48 5.46 -23.33
C LEU A 682 -9.14 5.67 -24.03
N SER A 683 -8.78 4.77 -24.97
CA SER A 683 -7.55 4.91 -25.77
C SER A 683 -7.59 6.14 -26.66
N ALA A 684 -8.74 6.50 -27.23
CA ALA A 684 -8.92 7.72 -28.00
C ALA A 684 -8.71 8.97 -27.17
N LYS A 685 -9.28 9.01 -25.92
CA LYS A 685 -9.04 10.09 -24.97
C LYS A 685 -7.55 10.25 -24.68
N LEU A 686 -6.88 9.16 -24.32
CA LEU A 686 -5.46 9.19 -23.98
C LEU A 686 -4.59 9.63 -25.14
N ASN A 687 -4.90 9.21 -26.37
CA ASN A 687 -4.18 9.67 -27.56
C ASN A 687 -4.40 11.17 -27.83
N ALA A 688 -5.60 11.69 -27.57
CA ALA A 688 -5.91 13.10 -27.81
C ALA A 688 -5.30 14.03 -26.76
N GLU A 689 -5.29 13.61 -25.51
CA GLU A 689 -4.95 14.47 -24.39
C GLU A 689 -3.52 14.28 -23.87
N THR A 690 -2.85 13.15 -24.19
CA THR A 690 -1.49 12.91 -23.75
C THR A 690 -0.52 13.82 -24.49
N PRO A 691 0.13 14.79 -23.83
CA PRO A 691 1.07 15.68 -24.47
C PRO A 691 2.31 14.91 -24.95
N ALA A 692 3.00 15.44 -25.97
CA ALA A 692 4.11 14.75 -26.64
C ALA A 692 5.21 14.26 -25.67
N TRP A 693 5.46 14.98 -24.58
CA TRP A 693 6.47 14.62 -23.58
C TRP A 693 6.02 13.47 -22.65
N LYS A 694 4.72 13.17 -22.52
CA LYS A 694 4.19 11.98 -21.84
C LYS A 694 4.10 10.76 -22.77
N TRP A 695 4.38 10.92 -24.05
CA TRP A 695 4.26 9.85 -25.03
C TRP A 695 5.04 8.55 -24.69
N PRO A 696 6.25 8.58 -24.09
CA PRO A 696 6.92 7.35 -23.66
C PRO A 696 6.13 6.56 -22.60
N ALA A 697 5.46 7.24 -21.66
CA ALA A 697 4.61 6.58 -20.67
C ALA A 697 3.37 5.98 -21.34
N TRP A 698 2.74 6.69 -22.26
CA TRP A 698 1.61 6.20 -23.04
C TRP A 698 2.00 4.98 -23.90
N TRP A 699 3.15 5.04 -24.59
CA TRP A 699 3.67 3.89 -25.33
C TRP A 699 3.89 2.67 -24.42
N TRP A 700 4.42 2.88 -23.22
CA TRP A 700 4.60 1.81 -22.24
C TRP A 700 3.27 1.17 -21.86
N VAL A 701 2.30 1.97 -21.47
CA VAL A 701 0.96 1.48 -21.05
C VAL A 701 0.27 0.72 -22.19
N ARG A 702 0.35 1.21 -23.41
CA ARG A 702 -0.20 0.50 -24.58
C ARG A 702 0.47 -0.84 -24.84
N ARG A 703 1.73 -1.01 -24.45
CA ARG A 703 2.50 -2.24 -24.73
C ARG A 703 2.45 -3.25 -23.59
N PHE A 704 2.41 -2.79 -22.37
CA PHE A 704 2.61 -3.60 -21.16
C PHE A 704 1.46 -3.45 -20.16
N GLY A 705 0.41 -2.69 -20.46
CA GLY A 705 -0.67 -2.39 -19.53
C GLY A 705 -0.18 -1.59 -18.33
N ALA A 706 -0.80 -1.82 -17.19
CA ALA A 706 -0.41 -1.16 -15.95
C ALA A 706 0.97 -1.57 -15.43
N TRP A 707 1.44 -2.77 -15.76
CA TRP A 707 2.71 -3.28 -15.23
C TRP A 707 3.92 -2.41 -15.60
N PRO A 708 4.85 -2.08 -14.66
CA PRO A 708 4.91 -2.46 -13.23
C PRO A 708 4.22 -1.46 -12.29
N PHE A 709 3.42 -0.56 -12.81
CA PHE A 709 2.78 0.53 -12.07
C PHE A 709 1.44 0.07 -11.47
N SER A 710 0.99 0.76 -10.41
CA SER A 710 -0.35 0.59 -9.89
C SER A 710 -1.38 1.36 -10.72
N VAL A 711 -2.66 1.04 -10.56
CA VAL A 711 -3.76 1.74 -11.23
C VAL A 711 -3.79 3.21 -10.81
N GLU A 712 -3.57 3.48 -9.54
CA GLU A 712 -3.52 4.83 -8.96
C GLU A 712 -2.36 5.65 -9.53
N ALA A 713 -1.17 5.04 -9.65
CA ALA A 713 -0.04 5.70 -10.28
C ALA A 713 -0.32 6.07 -11.73
N LEU A 714 -0.99 5.21 -12.50
CA LEU A 714 -1.40 5.51 -13.87
C LEU A 714 -2.43 6.64 -13.91
N SER A 715 -3.41 6.63 -13.01
CA SER A 715 -4.39 7.71 -12.90
C SER A 715 -3.70 9.05 -12.65
N ALA A 716 -2.70 9.10 -11.75
CA ALA A 716 -1.90 10.29 -11.50
C ALA A 716 -1.06 10.72 -12.72
N VAL A 717 -0.46 9.76 -13.46
CA VAL A 717 0.34 10.06 -14.66
C VAL A 717 -0.49 10.70 -15.75
N PHE A 718 -1.70 10.22 -15.99
CA PHE A 718 -2.55 10.65 -17.07
C PHE A 718 -3.60 11.68 -16.68
N ASP A 719 -3.67 12.04 -15.41
CA ASP A 719 -4.58 13.06 -14.86
C ASP A 719 -6.05 12.78 -15.23
N PHE A 720 -6.55 11.64 -14.77
CA PHE A 720 -7.88 11.12 -15.14
C PHE A 720 -9.05 11.88 -14.53
N ASN A 721 -8.78 12.76 -13.61
CA ASN A 721 -9.79 13.63 -13.03
C ASN A 721 -10.11 14.85 -13.93
N ARG A 722 -9.87 14.72 -15.25
CA ARG A 722 -10.23 15.71 -16.27
C ARG A 722 -11.23 15.14 -17.28
N ALA A 723 -12.02 16.04 -17.84
CA ALA A 723 -12.96 15.69 -18.90
C ALA A 723 -12.22 15.16 -20.17
N PRO A 724 -12.85 14.28 -20.95
CA PRO A 724 -14.16 13.65 -20.72
C PRO A 724 -14.12 12.61 -19.60
N TYR A 725 -15.11 12.67 -18.74
CA TYR A 725 -15.24 11.76 -17.60
C TYR A 725 -15.97 10.48 -18.01
N PHE A 726 -15.59 9.37 -17.34
CA PHE A 726 -16.23 8.06 -17.53
C PHE A 726 -16.90 7.54 -16.25
N GLN A 727 -17.25 8.45 -15.35
CA GLN A 727 -17.97 8.09 -14.15
C GLN A 727 -19.39 7.65 -14.45
N SER A 728 -19.93 6.76 -13.61
CA SER A 728 -21.27 6.20 -13.78
C SER A 728 -21.87 5.72 -12.48
N PHE A 729 -23.18 5.58 -12.45
CA PHE A 729 -23.96 4.98 -11.37
C PHE A 729 -25.15 4.21 -11.93
N VAL A 730 -25.84 3.47 -11.06
CA VAL A 730 -26.97 2.63 -11.46
C VAL A 730 -28.25 3.10 -10.78
N GLU A 731 -29.32 3.35 -11.54
CA GLU A 731 -30.68 3.41 -11.06
C GLU A 731 -31.28 1.99 -11.08
N VAL A 732 -31.70 1.49 -9.93
CA VAL A 732 -32.36 0.19 -9.76
C VAL A 732 -33.85 0.42 -9.65
N ARG A 733 -34.62 -0.08 -10.63
CA ARG A 733 -36.07 0.03 -10.66
C ARG A 733 -36.69 -1.32 -10.33
N VAL A 734 -37.38 -1.41 -9.22
CA VAL A 734 -38.14 -2.57 -8.78
C VAL A 734 -39.54 -2.44 -9.33
N GLU A 735 -39.84 -3.17 -10.39
CA GLU A 735 -41.14 -3.21 -11.06
C GLU A 735 -41.90 -4.46 -10.58
N ALA A 736 -42.39 -4.44 -9.34
CA ALA A 736 -43.10 -5.55 -8.71
C ALA A 736 -44.37 -5.93 -9.52
N SER A 737 -45.05 -4.91 -10.07
CA SER A 737 -46.22 -5.09 -10.96
C SER A 737 -45.91 -5.88 -12.23
N ARG A 738 -44.64 -5.90 -12.68
CA ARG A 738 -44.13 -6.61 -13.86
C ARG A 738 -43.24 -7.78 -13.53
N SER A 739 -43.09 -8.10 -12.23
CA SER A 739 -42.22 -9.18 -11.70
C SER A 739 -40.81 -9.12 -12.28
N ARG A 740 -40.15 -7.92 -12.21
CA ARG A 740 -38.79 -7.72 -12.70
C ARG A 740 -38.07 -6.59 -11.98
N VAL A 741 -36.75 -6.62 -12.04
CA VAL A 741 -35.86 -5.51 -11.66
C VAL A 741 -35.13 -5.05 -12.91
N VAL A 742 -35.00 -3.73 -13.06
CA VAL A 742 -34.29 -3.09 -14.18
C VAL A 742 -33.13 -2.27 -13.63
N PHE A 743 -31.95 -2.52 -14.15
CA PHE A 743 -30.72 -1.81 -13.82
C PHE A 743 -30.37 -0.88 -14.97
N ALA A 744 -30.56 0.42 -14.79
CA ALA A 744 -30.29 1.43 -15.80
C ALA A 744 -28.93 2.11 -15.49
N LEU A 745 -28.02 2.04 -16.45
CA LEU A 745 -26.68 2.61 -16.31
C LEU A 745 -26.67 4.07 -16.76
N ILE A 746 -26.18 4.97 -15.90
CA ILE A 746 -26.20 6.41 -16.12
C ILE A 746 -24.77 6.95 -15.96
N GLY A 747 -24.31 7.66 -16.97
CA GLY A 747 -23.00 8.33 -16.98
C GLY A 747 -23.15 9.84 -16.76
N VAL A 748 -22.02 10.54 -16.91
CA VAL A 748 -21.95 12.01 -16.73
C VAL A 748 -22.90 12.78 -17.65
N ASP A 749 -23.07 12.31 -18.89
CA ASP A 749 -23.93 12.95 -19.91
C ASP A 749 -25.37 12.40 -19.92
N GLY A 750 -25.76 11.59 -18.94
CA GLY A 750 -27.07 10.95 -18.85
C GLY A 750 -27.05 9.44 -19.10
N PRO A 751 -28.20 8.84 -19.46
CA PRO A 751 -28.26 7.39 -19.67
C PRO A 751 -27.28 6.92 -20.74
N LEU A 752 -26.39 5.97 -20.36
CA LEU A 752 -25.45 5.36 -21.29
C LEU A 752 -26.19 4.51 -22.32
N ARG A 753 -25.65 4.47 -23.53
CA ARG A 753 -26.23 3.73 -24.65
C ARG A 753 -25.40 2.48 -24.94
N TRP A 754 -25.97 1.49 -25.59
CA TRP A 754 -25.27 0.26 -25.97
C TRP A 754 -24.01 0.49 -26.82
N ARG A 755 -23.91 1.62 -27.52
CA ARG A 755 -22.70 2.02 -28.23
C ARG A 755 -21.57 2.49 -27.31
N ASP A 756 -21.90 2.94 -26.10
CA ASP A 756 -20.96 3.55 -25.15
C ASP A 756 -20.27 2.47 -24.29
N VAL A 757 -20.78 1.24 -24.28
CA VAL A 757 -20.29 0.11 -23.50
C VAL A 757 -19.70 -0.99 -24.39
N GLN A 758 -18.78 -1.77 -23.82
CA GLN A 758 -18.27 -3.00 -24.44
C GLN A 758 -19.14 -4.16 -23.95
N ALA A 759 -19.99 -4.71 -24.80
CA ALA A 759 -20.89 -5.77 -24.43
C ALA A 759 -20.65 -7.02 -25.30
N GLN A 760 -20.72 -8.21 -24.68
CA GLN A 760 -20.65 -9.51 -25.34
C GLN A 760 -21.73 -10.43 -24.79
N GLY A 761 -22.34 -11.25 -25.66
CA GLY A 761 -23.34 -12.24 -25.28
C GLY A 761 -24.77 -11.77 -25.40
N ALA A 762 -25.70 -12.53 -24.80
CA ALA A 762 -27.16 -12.38 -24.98
C ALA A 762 -27.80 -11.25 -24.15
N ASP A 763 -27.03 -10.55 -23.32
CA ASP A 763 -27.55 -9.53 -22.39
C ASP A 763 -27.92 -8.20 -23.08
N ARG A 764 -27.51 -8.02 -24.33
CA ARG A 764 -28.08 -6.99 -25.19
C ARG A 764 -29.40 -7.55 -25.73
N PRO A 765 -30.55 -6.90 -25.47
CA PRO A 765 -31.83 -7.37 -25.97
C PRO A 765 -31.79 -7.57 -27.48
N ALA A 766 -32.29 -8.70 -27.96
CA ALA A 766 -32.34 -8.99 -29.39
C ALA A 766 -33.07 -7.85 -30.12
N GLY A 767 -32.39 -7.20 -31.09
CA GLY A 767 -32.93 -6.05 -31.81
C GLY A 767 -32.77 -4.70 -31.11
N ALA A 768 -32.13 -4.59 -29.93
CA ALA A 768 -31.83 -3.28 -29.32
C ALA A 768 -30.90 -2.48 -30.23
N SER A 769 -31.31 -1.25 -30.53
CA SER A 769 -30.48 -0.31 -31.28
C SER A 769 -29.21 0.07 -30.48
N ALA A 770 -28.13 0.41 -31.19
CA ALA A 770 -26.90 0.95 -30.55
C ALA A 770 -27.19 2.22 -29.76
N GLU A 771 -28.23 2.95 -30.13
CA GLU A 771 -28.67 4.19 -29.50
C GLU A 771 -29.62 3.98 -28.30
N ALA A 772 -30.11 2.75 -28.08
CA ALA A 772 -30.93 2.46 -26.91
C ALA A 772 -30.14 2.56 -25.61
N ALA A 773 -30.78 2.98 -24.55
CA ALA A 773 -30.18 3.03 -23.20
C ALA A 773 -29.76 1.62 -22.75
N VAL A 774 -28.69 1.57 -21.96
CA VAL A 774 -28.23 0.33 -21.33
C VAL A 774 -29.14 0.04 -20.14
N GLU A 775 -30.00 -0.94 -20.33
CA GLU A 775 -30.86 -1.47 -19.29
C GLU A 775 -30.72 -2.98 -19.22
N ILE A 776 -30.32 -3.47 -18.04
CA ILE A 776 -30.24 -4.90 -17.75
C ILE A 776 -31.49 -5.29 -16.99
N VAL A 777 -32.31 -6.13 -17.61
CA VAL A 777 -33.62 -6.57 -17.08
C VAL A 777 -33.51 -7.98 -16.53
N ILE A 778 -33.83 -8.14 -15.24
CA ILE A 778 -33.78 -9.45 -14.57
C ILE A 778 -35.16 -9.76 -14.03
N PRO A 779 -35.82 -10.84 -14.51
CA PRO A 779 -37.14 -11.26 -14.02
C PRO A 779 -36.99 -11.84 -12.58
N PHE A 780 -38.09 -11.81 -11.83
CA PHE A 780 -38.16 -12.39 -10.49
C PHE A 780 -38.00 -13.92 -10.48
N GLN A 781 -38.38 -14.58 -11.53
CA GLN A 781 -38.28 -16.04 -11.70
C GLN A 781 -37.21 -16.46 -12.69
#